data_cc8d5c2b8b9edd1e3468ff2a120bc8d9
#
_entry.id   cc8d5c2b8b9edd1e3468ff2a120bc8d9
#
_cell.length_a   1.000
_cell.length_b   1.000
_cell.length_c   1.000
_cell.angle_alpha   90.00
_cell.angle_beta   90.00
_cell.angle_gamma   90.00
#
_symmetry.space_group_name_H-M   'P 1'
#
loop_
_entity.id
_entity.type
_entity.pdbx_description
1 polymer ?
#
loop_
_entity_poly.entity_id
_entity_poly.type
_entity_poly.pdbx_seq_one_letter_code
_entity_poly.pdbx_strand_id
1 'polypeptide(L)'
;VSGGWAAPEEVANPEYWIKQLRETVQFSRCVRALLSDTDCVLLEVGPGESLTTLVRQHREGLEDRLTVPSMRRVESDQSDESVILDAAGRLWLHGVPIDWDAYQAPRKRRRVPLPTYPFQRERHWVDADDVATSPVHLKKSECIDDWFYIPSWRRTAPPAKAPFTRARWCMFVDTHGLGAQMASRLSSDGHSVVTVEAGDAYARRRAGSYVINPADVDHYHKLLDDLRMRNETPSDFVHCWTVSSDDSAKREDLGIGRDYDTGFYSLLYLVQAVAAAGIDDARLSVFSSGVQDVTGLESLRPDRATVLGPCKVIPLEHPSIKCRHIDVVVPATNGFDAIAADAMLAELQSGFSDNTVAYRGFHRFVQSFEPARGVATQPTRLCRGGVYLITGGLGEVGLELADCLAGDHKATLVLTSRSGLSGQAKGTLCADFGGNGTANARVRRLRDLRSLGASIFVGRADVTRRTEMSQIVGEMMQRWGRIDGVIHAAGEPDQGCMMRDAGRDYCERQFAPKVRGLRVLDDVLQGCQPPLRLVVSSLASVLGVSGYCAYSAAHAFMDAFVWQMNRSGRLPWMTVNWDNWSTGTRATGQVSQGIAETLMTPQQGREAFSKALCLGIGPQVAVSTVDLNARIQKWQHRSDSDSGRMGAARPMPSRHRRPYLNTKYVMPTENRQRILVDIWQDLLGIDQIGIYDNFFELGGDSVVGIQVIGRARQAGLKLKPRQLFESRTIAELAAVAENVKTQEQIDERAANGDSVDRAREDISQSSTDVSDADLSEDELDDLMGRISGEP
;
A
#
# COMPACT_ATOMS: atom_id res chain seq x y z
N VAL A 1 -59.04 -21.95 61.44
CA VAL A 1 -59.85 -20.90 62.08
C VAL A 1 -58.99 -19.69 62.41
N SER A 2 -57.79 -19.85 62.98
CA SER A 2 -56.92 -18.76 63.42
C SER A 2 -56.30 -17.97 62.28
N GLY A 3 -56.07 -18.61 61.12
CA GLY A 3 -55.45 -18.01 59.98
C GLY A 3 -53.92 -17.87 60.11
N GLY A 4 -53.29 -18.58 61.02
CA GLY A 4 -51.86 -18.66 61.25
C GLY A 4 -51.44 -20.08 61.68
N TRP A 5 -50.21 -20.23 62.11
CA TRP A 5 -49.68 -21.49 62.61
C TRP A 5 -50.38 -21.86 63.89
N ALA A 6 -50.91 -23.08 63.96
CA ALA A 6 -51.58 -23.59 65.18
C ALA A 6 -50.56 -24.29 66.04
N ALA A 7 -50.67 -24.11 67.38
CA ALA A 7 -49.86 -24.84 68.33
C ALA A 7 -50.30 -26.30 68.44
N PRO A 8 -49.39 -27.24 68.70
CA PRO A 8 -49.77 -28.69 68.81
C PRO A 8 -50.86 -28.96 69.87
N GLU A 9 -50.90 -28.18 70.96
CA GLU A 9 -51.86 -28.24 71.98
C GLU A 9 -53.27 -27.83 71.52
N GLU A 10 -53.32 -26.81 70.66
CA GLU A 10 -54.63 -26.35 70.07
C GLU A 10 -55.20 -27.36 69.15
N VAL A 11 -54.40 -28.02 68.34
CA VAL A 11 -54.85 -29.03 67.38
C VAL A 11 -55.25 -30.33 68.09
N ALA A 12 -54.66 -30.62 69.22
CA ALA A 12 -55.05 -31.74 70.05
C ALA A 12 -56.41 -31.57 70.77
N ASN A 13 -56.92 -30.36 70.87
CA ASN A 13 -58.22 -30.05 71.49
C ASN A 13 -59.37 -30.30 70.50
N PRO A 14 -60.38 -31.23 70.89
CA PRO A 14 -61.56 -31.42 70.03
C PRO A 14 -62.36 -30.18 69.67
N GLU A 15 -62.41 -29.19 70.54
CA GLU A 15 -63.12 -27.92 70.34
C GLU A 15 -62.50 -27.13 69.11
N TYR A 16 -61.18 -27.25 68.86
CA TYR A 16 -60.56 -26.65 67.67
C TYR A 16 -61.21 -27.19 66.40
N TRP A 17 -61.46 -28.48 66.30
CA TRP A 17 -62.03 -29.09 65.11
C TRP A 17 -63.49 -28.77 64.93
N ILE A 18 -64.29 -28.61 66.13
CA ILE A 18 -65.67 -28.15 66.07
C ILE A 18 -65.78 -26.76 65.55
N LYS A 19 -64.88 -25.86 65.98
CA LYS A 19 -64.78 -24.52 65.40
C LYS A 19 -64.37 -24.53 63.91
N GLN A 20 -63.40 -25.32 63.55
CA GLN A 20 -62.91 -25.46 62.19
C GLN A 20 -64.04 -25.87 61.23
N LEU A 21 -65.00 -26.71 61.69
CA LEU A 21 -66.13 -27.14 60.87
C LEU A 21 -67.25 -26.08 60.76
N ARG A 22 -67.36 -25.17 61.71
CA ARG A 22 -68.49 -24.20 61.77
C ARG A 22 -68.12 -22.80 61.30
N GLU A 23 -66.90 -22.44 61.46
CA GLU A 23 -66.47 -21.07 61.16
C GLU A 23 -65.94 -20.93 59.76
N THR A 24 -65.88 -19.69 59.24
CA THR A 24 -65.32 -19.41 57.95
C THR A 24 -63.85 -19.74 57.90
N VAL A 25 -63.41 -20.49 56.88
CA VAL A 25 -62.01 -20.80 56.62
C VAL A 25 -61.24 -19.48 56.34
N GLN A 26 -60.24 -19.21 57.16
CA GLN A 26 -59.40 -18.00 57.07
C GLN A 26 -58.27 -18.18 56.03
N PHE A 27 -58.59 -18.72 54.84
CA PHE A 27 -57.59 -19.11 53.80
C PHE A 27 -56.65 -17.98 53.44
N SER A 28 -57.14 -16.75 53.21
CA SER A 28 -56.32 -15.61 52.90
C SER A 28 -55.29 -15.25 53.98
N ARG A 29 -55.64 -15.42 55.28
CA ARG A 29 -54.71 -15.23 56.39
C ARG A 29 -53.66 -16.35 56.43
N CYS A 30 -54.08 -17.61 56.20
CA CYS A 30 -53.15 -18.75 56.08
C CYS A 30 -52.12 -18.54 54.96
N VAL A 31 -52.58 -18.10 53.80
CA VAL A 31 -51.69 -17.83 52.67
C VAL A 31 -50.70 -16.72 53.01
N ARG A 32 -51.12 -15.61 53.63
CA ARG A 32 -50.21 -14.58 54.11
C ARG A 32 -49.17 -15.06 55.11
N ALA A 33 -49.58 -15.91 56.04
CA ALA A 33 -48.67 -16.53 56.99
C ALA A 33 -47.63 -17.44 56.32
N LEU A 34 -48.03 -18.23 55.32
CA LEU A 34 -47.14 -19.04 54.53
C LEU A 34 -46.19 -18.15 53.67
N LEU A 35 -46.70 -17.08 53.09
CA LEU A 35 -45.92 -16.19 52.26
C LEU A 35 -44.93 -15.31 53.03
N SER A 36 -45.09 -15.15 54.34
CA SER A 36 -44.10 -14.50 55.19
C SER A 36 -42.86 -15.35 55.44
N ASP A 37 -42.91 -16.68 55.22
CA ASP A 37 -41.79 -17.56 55.20
C ASP A 37 -41.04 -17.52 53.89
N THR A 38 -39.71 -17.34 53.90
CA THR A 38 -38.94 -16.88 52.72
C THR A 38 -38.67 -17.93 51.68
N ASP A 39 -38.72 -19.24 51.98
CA ASP A 39 -38.31 -20.33 51.10
C ASP A 39 -39.33 -21.43 50.87
N CYS A 40 -40.64 -21.14 50.80
CA CYS A 40 -41.67 -22.15 50.60
C CYS A 40 -42.12 -22.22 49.14
N VAL A 41 -42.32 -23.44 48.63
CA VAL A 41 -43.07 -23.76 47.40
C VAL A 41 -44.46 -24.24 47.81
N LEU A 42 -45.48 -23.81 47.10
CA LEU A 42 -46.89 -24.15 47.44
C LEU A 42 -47.40 -25.25 46.49
N LEU A 43 -47.66 -26.45 47.02
CA LEU A 43 -48.16 -27.59 46.27
C LEU A 43 -49.62 -27.88 46.71
N GLU A 44 -50.55 -27.79 45.77
CA GLU A 44 -51.95 -28.22 45.99
C GLU A 44 -52.06 -29.74 45.77
N VAL A 45 -52.38 -30.47 46.84
CA VAL A 45 -52.55 -31.95 46.76
C VAL A 45 -54.05 -32.25 46.79
N GLY A 46 -54.60 -32.57 45.64
CA GLY A 46 -56.01 -32.84 45.47
C GLY A 46 -56.52 -32.54 44.05
N PRO A 47 -57.75 -32.98 43.70
CA PRO A 47 -58.31 -32.76 42.37
C PRO A 47 -58.64 -31.27 42.15
N GLY A 48 -58.14 -30.76 41.03
CA GLY A 48 -58.40 -29.37 40.62
C GLY A 48 -57.31 -28.41 40.98
N GLU A 49 -57.60 -27.08 40.84
CA GLU A 49 -56.66 -25.97 41.02
C GLU A 49 -57.27 -24.84 41.84
N SER A 50 -58.29 -25.16 42.67
CA SER A 50 -59.05 -24.11 43.39
C SER A 50 -58.20 -23.35 44.38
N LEU A 51 -57.39 -24.06 45.16
CA LEU A 51 -56.50 -23.43 46.14
C LEU A 51 -55.33 -22.68 45.46
N THR A 52 -54.74 -23.27 44.38
CA THR A 52 -53.74 -22.63 43.53
C THR A 52 -54.28 -21.33 42.94
N THR A 53 -55.49 -21.32 42.43
CA THR A 53 -56.15 -20.12 41.90
C THR A 53 -56.35 -19.06 42.95
N LEU A 54 -56.81 -19.44 44.15
CA LEU A 54 -57.00 -18.50 45.27
C LEU A 54 -55.65 -17.93 45.78
N VAL A 55 -54.59 -18.75 45.84
CA VAL A 55 -53.26 -18.30 46.19
C VAL A 55 -52.74 -17.24 45.18
N ARG A 56 -52.92 -17.52 43.89
CA ARG A 56 -52.49 -16.54 42.83
C ARG A 56 -53.23 -15.21 42.86
N GLN A 57 -54.33 -15.07 43.55
CA GLN A 57 -55.00 -13.82 43.74
C GLN A 57 -54.32 -12.91 44.80
N HIS A 58 -53.39 -13.47 45.58
CA HIS A 58 -52.57 -12.71 46.50
C HIS A 58 -51.39 -12.12 45.73
N ARG A 59 -51.44 -10.83 45.41
CA ARG A 59 -50.39 -10.16 44.62
C ARG A 59 -49.11 -9.87 45.44
N GLU A 60 -49.21 -9.65 46.71
CA GLU A 60 -48.08 -9.36 47.58
C GLU A 60 -47.34 -10.65 48.03
N GLY A 61 -46.02 -10.76 47.70
CA GLY A 61 -45.17 -11.85 48.17
C GLY A 61 -45.17 -13.09 47.25
N LEU A 62 -45.84 -13.07 46.09
CA LEU A 62 -45.90 -14.18 45.15
C LEU A 62 -44.98 -14.01 43.89
N GLU A 63 -44.31 -12.85 43.73
CA GLU A 63 -43.64 -12.49 42.49
C GLU A 63 -42.58 -13.51 42.01
N ASP A 64 -42.00 -14.31 42.96
CA ASP A 64 -41.01 -15.35 42.64
C ASP A 64 -41.31 -16.75 43.21
N ARG A 65 -42.54 -17.00 43.64
CA ARG A 65 -42.89 -18.27 44.28
C ARG A 65 -43.66 -19.25 43.40
N LEU A 66 -43.19 -20.49 43.39
CA LEU A 66 -43.85 -21.54 42.67
C LEU A 66 -45.12 -21.99 43.38
N THR A 67 -46.22 -21.98 42.62
CA THR A 67 -47.49 -22.57 43.04
C THR A 67 -47.94 -23.62 42.02
N VAL A 68 -48.12 -24.86 42.45
CA VAL A 68 -48.32 -26.03 41.57
C VAL A 68 -49.49 -26.88 42.03
N PRO A 69 -50.46 -27.20 41.13
CA PRO A 69 -51.43 -28.24 41.39
C PRO A 69 -50.83 -29.62 41.08
N SER A 70 -51.21 -30.65 41.85
CA SER A 70 -50.70 -32.02 41.61
C SER A 70 -51.66 -32.94 40.86
N MET A 71 -52.92 -32.52 40.69
CA MET A 71 -53.97 -33.30 40.03
C MET A 71 -54.75 -32.42 39.05
N ARG A 72 -55.29 -33.06 38.01
CA ARG A 72 -56.05 -32.33 36.97
C ARG A 72 -57.37 -31.83 37.45
N ARG A 73 -57.96 -30.88 36.74
CA ARG A 73 -59.38 -30.49 36.88
C ARG A 73 -60.23 -31.58 36.21
N VAL A 74 -61.50 -31.67 36.64
CA VAL A 74 -62.45 -32.68 36.05
C VAL A 74 -62.68 -32.46 34.56
N GLU A 75 -62.63 -31.20 34.10
CA GLU A 75 -62.85 -30.81 32.70
C GLU A 75 -61.60 -30.87 31.85
N SER A 76 -60.42 -31.21 32.42
CA SER A 76 -59.17 -31.29 31.68
C SER A 76 -59.02 -32.58 30.91
N ASP A 77 -58.65 -32.53 29.64
CA ASP A 77 -58.36 -33.66 28.78
C ASP A 77 -56.96 -34.28 29.04
N GLN A 78 -56.15 -33.68 29.91
CA GLN A 78 -54.82 -34.20 30.28
C GLN A 78 -54.94 -35.47 31.14
N SER A 79 -54.01 -36.38 31.01
CA SER A 79 -53.94 -37.54 31.88
C SER A 79 -53.44 -37.12 33.28
N ASP A 80 -53.88 -37.80 34.33
CA ASP A 80 -53.40 -37.56 35.69
C ASP A 80 -51.88 -37.77 35.79
N GLU A 81 -51.31 -38.68 35.06
CA GLU A 81 -49.89 -38.95 34.98
C GLU A 81 -49.12 -37.77 34.40
N SER A 82 -49.65 -37.10 33.35
CA SER A 82 -49.03 -35.94 32.74
C SER A 82 -49.01 -34.77 33.71
N VAL A 83 -50.11 -34.51 34.41
CA VAL A 83 -50.22 -33.43 35.37
C VAL A 83 -49.27 -33.61 36.55
N ILE A 84 -49.18 -34.83 37.11
CA ILE A 84 -48.25 -35.07 38.23
C ILE A 84 -46.80 -35.02 37.82
N LEU A 85 -46.46 -35.41 36.56
CA LEU A 85 -45.13 -35.26 36.00
C LEU A 85 -44.77 -33.80 35.78
N ASP A 86 -45.69 -32.99 35.24
CA ASP A 86 -45.49 -31.53 35.12
C ASP A 86 -45.23 -30.89 36.49
N ALA A 87 -46.04 -31.26 37.45
CA ALA A 87 -45.85 -30.78 38.83
C ALA A 87 -44.49 -31.15 39.42
N ALA A 88 -44.09 -32.44 39.28
CA ALA A 88 -42.79 -32.91 39.73
C ALA A 88 -41.61 -32.19 39.02
N GLY A 89 -41.75 -31.99 37.70
CA GLY A 89 -40.75 -31.30 36.89
C GLY A 89 -40.58 -29.81 37.31
N ARG A 90 -41.69 -29.13 37.57
CA ARG A 90 -41.67 -27.73 38.06
C ARG A 90 -41.08 -27.63 39.47
N LEU A 91 -41.40 -28.54 40.37
CA LEU A 91 -40.80 -28.62 41.70
C LEU A 91 -39.31 -28.82 41.63
N TRP A 92 -38.88 -29.75 40.74
CA TRP A 92 -37.45 -30.02 40.50
C TRP A 92 -36.69 -28.82 39.98
N LEU A 93 -37.24 -28.10 38.97
CA LEU A 93 -36.68 -26.87 38.47
C LEU A 93 -36.47 -25.76 39.52
N HIS A 94 -37.33 -25.78 40.57
CA HIS A 94 -37.23 -24.86 41.71
C HIS A 94 -36.37 -25.42 42.86
N GLY A 95 -35.59 -26.49 42.60
CA GLY A 95 -34.63 -27.02 43.57
C GLY A 95 -35.22 -28.01 44.60
N VAL A 96 -36.51 -28.36 44.47
CA VAL A 96 -37.10 -29.37 45.32
C VAL A 96 -36.56 -30.77 44.96
N PRO A 97 -35.94 -31.51 45.87
CA PRO A 97 -35.43 -32.86 45.54
C PRO A 97 -36.57 -33.84 45.20
N ILE A 98 -36.53 -34.39 44.00
CA ILE A 98 -37.48 -35.42 43.56
C ILE A 98 -36.72 -36.75 43.47
N ASP A 99 -37.24 -37.80 44.11
CA ASP A 99 -36.70 -39.15 43.97
C ASP A 99 -37.21 -39.76 42.65
N TRP A 100 -36.50 -39.50 41.59
CA TRP A 100 -36.82 -39.98 40.24
C TRP A 100 -36.66 -41.51 40.13
N ASP A 101 -35.79 -42.14 40.91
CA ASP A 101 -35.58 -43.56 40.91
C ASP A 101 -36.78 -44.29 41.57
N ALA A 102 -37.26 -43.80 42.73
CA ALA A 102 -38.47 -44.25 43.33
C ALA A 102 -39.71 -44.08 42.45
N TYR A 103 -39.79 -42.92 41.75
CA TYR A 103 -40.89 -42.66 40.83
C TYR A 103 -40.88 -43.62 39.60
N GLN A 104 -39.70 -43.99 39.11
CA GLN A 104 -39.52 -44.85 37.95
C GLN A 104 -39.52 -46.39 38.30
N ALA A 105 -39.28 -46.77 39.54
CA ALA A 105 -39.11 -48.16 39.97
C ALA A 105 -40.23 -49.09 39.54
N PRO A 106 -41.54 -48.71 39.54
CA PRO A 106 -42.62 -49.54 39.07
C PRO A 106 -42.66 -49.72 37.54
N ARG A 107 -41.91 -48.88 36.79
CA ARG A 107 -42.09 -48.68 35.32
C ARG A 107 -40.79 -48.97 34.58
N LYS A 108 -40.36 -50.13 34.33
CA LYS A 108 -39.13 -50.53 33.62
C LYS A 108 -38.87 -49.66 32.35
N ARG A 109 -38.59 -48.35 32.50
CA ARG A 109 -38.33 -47.41 31.43
C ARG A 109 -36.83 -47.36 31.09
N ARG A 110 -36.50 -47.06 29.82
CA ARG A 110 -35.12 -46.89 29.36
C ARG A 110 -34.74 -45.44 29.34
N ARG A 111 -33.49 -45.13 29.68
CA ARG A 111 -32.91 -43.77 29.46
C ARG A 111 -32.84 -43.48 27.96
N VAL A 112 -33.31 -42.34 27.55
CA VAL A 112 -33.20 -41.87 26.17
C VAL A 112 -32.29 -40.63 26.14
N PRO A 113 -31.44 -40.46 25.10
CA PRO A 113 -30.65 -39.25 24.94
C PRO A 113 -31.57 -38.08 24.63
N LEU A 114 -31.40 -37.00 25.37
CA LEU A 114 -32.06 -35.72 25.11
C LEU A 114 -31.15 -34.81 24.27
N PRO A 115 -31.71 -33.84 23.52
CA PRO A 115 -30.91 -32.79 22.94
C PRO A 115 -30.03 -32.13 24.00
N THR A 116 -28.76 -31.86 23.63
CA THR A 116 -27.84 -31.14 24.52
C THR A 116 -28.27 -29.67 24.61
N TYR A 117 -27.64 -28.94 25.53
CA TYR A 117 -27.87 -27.50 25.68
C TYR A 117 -27.70 -26.78 24.31
N PRO A 118 -28.64 -25.96 23.87
CA PRO A 118 -28.56 -25.22 22.63
C PRO A 118 -27.60 -24.03 22.82
N PHE A 119 -26.32 -24.30 22.71
CA PHE A 119 -25.31 -23.24 22.80
C PHE A 119 -25.59 -22.15 21.79
N GLN A 120 -25.53 -20.91 22.19
CA GLN A 120 -25.45 -19.77 21.31
C GLN A 120 -24.10 -19.86 20.62
N ARG A 121 -24.09 -20.41 19.39
CA ARG A 121 -22.86 -20.62 18.64
C ARG A 121 -22.48 -19.29 17.99
N GLU A 122 -21.46 -18.65 18.52
CA GLU A 122 -20.76 -17.59 17.83
C GLU A 122 -19.62 -18.22 17.04
N ARG A 123 -19.48 -17.80 15.79
CA ARG A 123 -18.43 -18.31 14.91
C ARG A 123 -17.14 -17.53 15.21
N HIS A 124 -16.22 -18.15 15.93
CA HIS A 124 -14.88 -17.60 16.19
C HIS A 124 -13.83 -18.09 15.17
N TRP A 125 -14.28 -18.58 14.03
CA TRP A 125 -13.40 -18.99 12.94
C TRP A 125 -13.04 -17.80 12.09
N VAL A 126 -11.75 -17.58 11.84
CA VAL A 126 -11.28 -16.59 10.88
C VAL A 126 -11.39 -17.24 9.50
N ASP A 127 -12.33 -16.78 8.68
CA ASP A 127 -12.44 -17.25 7.30
C ASP A 127 -11.25 -16.73 6.49
N ALA A 128 -10.72 -17.58 5.60
CA ALA A 128 -9.60 -17.19 4.74
C ALA A 128 -9.93 -15.97 3.84
N ASP A 129 -11.21 -15.79 3.50
CA ASP A 129 -11.69 -14.64 2.71
C ASP A 129 -11.74 -13.35 3.51
N ASP A 130 -12.00 -13.41 4.82
CA ASP A 130 -11.97 -12.24 5.71
C ASP A 130 -10.53 -11.76 6.01
N VAL A 131 -9.56 -12.68 5.99
CA VAL A 131 -8.13 -12.31 6.08
C VAL A 131 -7.68 -11.57 4.82
N ALA A 132 -8.28 -11.89 3.66
CA ALA A 132 -7.99 -11.22 2.39
C ALA A 132 -8.71 -9.86 2.24
N THR A 133 -9.81 -9.62 2.97
CA THR A 133 -10.65 -8.41 2.85
C THR A 133 -10.54 -7.46 4.04
N SER A 134 -10.04 -7.90 5.19
CA SER A 134 -9.70 -6.97 6.27
C SER A 134 -8.56 -6.07 5.80
N PRO A 135 -8.70 -4.73 5.85
CA PRO A 135 -7.59 -3.84 5.55
C PRO A 135 -6.46 -4.21 6.51
N VAL A 136 -5.39 -4.81 5.97
CA VAL A 136 -4.19 -5.09 6.75
C VAL A 136 -3.70 -3.75 7.28
N HIS A 137 -4.00 -3.46 8.54
CA HIS A 137 -3.46 -2.29 9.22
C HIS A 137 -1.97 -2.56 9.40
N LEU A 138 -1.17 -1.96 8.51
CA LEU A 138 0.28 -2.01 8.59
C LEU A 138 0.70 -1.21 9.82
N LYS A 139 0.95 -1.90 10.93
CA LYS A 139 1.44 -1.28 12.16
C LYS A 139 2.97 -1.22 12.10
N LYS A 140 3.53 -0.06 12.45
CA LYS A 140 4.97 0.10 12.61
C LYS A 140 5.50 -0.84 13.68
N SER A 141 6.56 -1.59 13.37
CA SER A 141 7.26 -2.41 14.37
C SER A 141 8.03 -1.51 15.34
N GLU A 142 7.91 -1.77 16.62
CA GLU A 142 8.64 -1.07 17.68
C GLU A 142 10.11 -1.49 17.72
N CYS A 143 10.41 -2.71 17.26
CA CYS A 143 11.75 -3.25 17.22
C CYS A 143 12.42 -2.95 15.88
N ILE A 144 13.49 -2.15 15.89
CA ILE A 144 14.25 -1.79 14.69
C ILE A 144 14.92 -3.01 14.04
N ASP A 145 15.23 -4.06 14.81
CA ASP A 145 15.82 -5.29 14.26
C ASP A 145 14.85 -6.04 13.31
N ASP A 146 13.54 -5.81 13.42
CA ASP A 146 12.53 -6.37 12.52
C ASP A 146 12.38 -5.61 11.21
N TRP A 147 13.07 -4.47 11.03
CA TRP A 147 12.91 -3.62 9.85
C TRP A 147 13.75 -4.05 8.65
N PHE A 148 14.70 -4.96 8.83
CA PHE A 148 15.67 -5.32 7.82
C PHE A 148 15.23 -6.54 7.01
N TYR A 149 15.30 -6.41 5.69
CA TYR A 149 14.97 -7.46 4.74
C TYR A 149 16.05 -7.56 3.68
N ILE A 150 16.24 -8.77 3.14
CA ILE A 150 17.11 -9.04 2.00
C ILE A 150 16.27 -9.50 0.81
N PRO A 151 16.58 -9.04 -0.41
CA PRO A 151 15.94 -9.58 -1.59
C PRO A 151 16.30 -11.05 -1.74
N SER A 152 15.31 -11.88 -2.03
CA SER A 152 15.42 -13.31 -2.17
C SER A 152 14.56 -13.81 -3.32
N TRP A 153 14.78 -15.07 -3.73
CA TRP A 153 14.07 -15.68 -4.84
C TRP A 153 13.56 -17.07 -4.46
N ARG A 154 12.24 -17.21 -4.48
CA ARG A 154 11.59 -18.48 -4.19
C ARG A 154 11.32 -19.23 -5.50
N ARG A 155 11.87 -20.46 -5.63
CA ARG A 155 11.55 -21.34 -6.74
C ARG A 155 10.08 -21.78 -6.66
N THR A 156 9.35 -21.69 -7.76
CA THR A 156 7.94 -22.06 -7.87
C THR A 156 7.71 -22.97 -9.07
N ALA A 157 6.58 -23.69 -9.08
CA ALA A 157 6.16 -24.42 -10.25
C ALA A 157 5.82 -23.44 -11.40
N PRO A 158 6.03 -23.83 -12.67
CA PRO A 158 5.49 -23.08 -13.80
C PRO A 158 3.97 -22.97 -13.69
N PRO A 159 3.36 -21.86 -14.14
CA PRO A 159 1.92 -21.72 -14.10
C PRO A 159 1.22 -22.75 -14.99
N ALA A 160 0.02 -23.19 -14.57
CA ALA A 160 -0.79 -24.05 -15.43
C ALA A 160 -1.27 -23.25 -16.65
N LYS A 161 -1.30 -23.93 -17.80
CA LYS A 161 -1.82 -23.34 -19.03
C LYS A 161 -3.30 -23.00 -18.83
N ALA A 162 -3.66 -21.72 -19.01
CA ALA A 162 -5.05 -21.27 -18.87
C ALA A 162 -5.93 -21.86 -20.00
N PRO A 163 -7.25 -21.98 -19.80
CA PRO A 163 -8.18 -22.34 -20.87
C PRO A 163 -8.05 -21.37 -22.04
N PHE A 164 -8.11 -21.90 -23.26
CA PHE A 164 -8.00 -21.11 -24.48
C PHE A 164 -9.12 -20.06 -24.53
N THR A 165 -8.71 -18.81 -24.59
CA THR A 165 -9.59 -17.68 -24.91
C THR A 165 -8.89 -16.87 -26.00
N ARG A 166 -9.57 -16.67 -27.14
CA ARG A 166 -9.01 -15.92 -28.25
C ARG A 166 -8.73 -14.47 -27.82
N ALA A 167 -7.47 -14.05 -27.89
CA ALA A 167 -7.00 -12.73 -27.53
C ALA A 167 -6.31 -12.01 -28.70
N ARG A 168 -6.21 -10.69 -28.59
CA ARG A 168 -5.47 -9.84 -29.53
C ARG A 168 -4.20 -9.34 -28.84
N TRP A 169 -3.05 -9.69 -29.43
CA TRP A 169 -1.73 -9.43 -28.90
C TRP A 169 -0.99 -8.36 -29.68
N CYS A 170 -0.35 -7.42 -28.99
CA CYS A 170 0.62 -6.49 -29.54
C CYS A 170 1.99 -6.78 -28.91
N MET A 171 2.95 -7.21 -29.73
CA MET A 171 4.23 -7.72 -29.28
C MET A 171 5.39 -6.86 -29.79
N PHE A 172 6.07 -6.17 -28.88
CA PHE A 172 7.33 -5.44 -29.14
C PHE A 172 8.47 -6.46 -29.11
N VAL A 173 8.88 -6.90 -30.31
CA VAL A 173 9.76 -8.07 -30.46
C VAL A 173 11.23 -7.71 -30.39
N ASP A 174 12.00 -8.54 -29.68
CA ASP A 174 13.45 -8.45 -29.52
C ASP A 174 14.21 -8.93 -30.79
N THR A 175 15.49 -8.59 -30.84
CA THR A 175 16.40 -9.01 -31.94
C THR A 175 16.95 -10.43 -31.78
N HIS A 176 16.76 -11.09 -30.64
CA HIS A 176 17.25 -12.45 -30.34
C HIS A 176 16.20 -13.54 -30.60
N GLY A 177 15.00 -13.14 -30.99
CA GLY A 177 13.97 -14.02 -31.51
C GLY A 177 12.99 -14.59 -30.49
N LEU A 178 13.08 -14.25 -29.20
CA LEU A 178 12.10 -14.69 -28.18
C LEU A 178 10.68 -14.22 -28.54
N GLY A 179 10.54 -12.92 -28.77
CA GLY A 179 9.25 -12.31 -29.12
C GLY A 179 8.70 -12.85 -30.42
N ALA A 180 9.54 -13.04 -31.43
CA ALA A 180 9.13 -13.60 -32.72
C ALA A 180 8.66 -15.06 -32.62
N GLN A 181 9.33 -15.91 -31.83
CA GLN A 181 8.91 -17.28 -31.58
C GLN A 181 7.58 -17.35 -30.84
N MET A 182 7.40 -16.53 -29.78
CA MET A 182 6.14 -16.44 -29.05
C MET A 182 4.99 -15.95 -29.97
N ALA A 183 5.24 -14.93 -30.79
CA ALA A 183 4.27 -14.41 -31.74
C ALA A 183 3.82 -15.48 -32.77
N SER A 184 4.77 -16.24 -33.30
CA SER A 184 4.49 -17.34 -34.23
C SER A 184 3.61 -18.41 -33.62
N ARG A 185 3.86 -18.81 -32.37
CA ARG A 185 3.07 -19.83 -31.65
C ARG A 185 1.69 -19.33 -31.29
N LEU A 186 1.57 -18.11 -30.76
CA LEU A 186 0.25 -17.49 -30.48
C LEU A 186 -0.60 -17.40 -31.77
N SER A 187 0.02 -17.07 -32.91
CA SER A 187 -0.68 -17.06 -34.19
C SER A 187 -1.12 -18.47 -34.62
N SER A 188 -0.26 -19.49 -34.41
CA SER A 188 -0.60 -20.88 -34.69
C SER A 188 -1.71 -21.41 -33.77
N ASP A 189 -1.78 -20.93 -32.54
CA ASP A 189 -2.84 -21.24 -31.58
C ASP A 189 -4.16 -20.49 -31.88
N GLY A 190 -4.22 -19.67 -32.96
CA GLY A 190 -5.43 -18.98 -33.41
C GLY A 190 -5.66 -17.59 -32.82
N HIS A 191 -4.68 -17.02 -32.13
CA HIS A 191 -4.73 -15.62 -31.65
C HIS A 191 -4.44 -14.63 -32.78
N SER A 192 -4.94 -13.38 -32.64
CA SER A 192 -4.53 -12.28 -33.50
C SER A 192 -3.28 -11.62 -32.90
N VAL A 193 -2.20 -11.59 -33.67
CA VAL A 193 -0.90 -11.08 -33.20
C VAL A 193 -0.39 -9.98 -34.12
N VAL A 194 -0.07 -8.84 -33.51
CA VAL A 194 0.63 -7.72 -34.14
C VAL A 194 2.04 -7.66 -33.58
N THR A 195 3.04 -7.56 -34.47
CA THR A 195 4.45 -7.41 -34.06
C THR A 195 4.96 -6.00 -34.31
N VAL A 196 5.75 -5.47 -33.39
CA VAL A 196 6.34 -4.13 -33.42
C VAL A 196 7.86 -4.26 -33.25
N GLU A 197 8.61 -3.81 -34.26
CA GLU A 197 10.07 -3.75 -34.22
C GLU A 197 10.54 -2.35 -33.88
N ALA A 198 11.68 -2.22 -33.19
CA ALA A 198 12.33 -0.95 -32.94
C ALA A 198 13.09 -0.50 -34.20
N GLY A 199 12.89 0.76 -34.60
CA GLY A 199 13.58 1.38 -35.73
C GLY A 199 13.53 2.89 -35.62
N ASP A 200 13.99 3.62 -36.65
CA ASP A 200 14.14 5.07 -36.59
C ASP A 200 12.89 5.85 -37.04
N ALA A 201 11.96 5.19 -37.76
CA ALA A 201 10.77 5.83 -38.29
C ALA A 201 9.54 4.91 -38.18
N TYR A 202 8.36 5.53 -38.14
CA TYR A 202 7.10 4.79 -38.18
C TYR A 202 6.88 4.18 -39.56
N ALA A 203 6.69 2.86 -39.61
CA ALA A 203 6.36 2.15 -40.84
C ALA A 203 5.49 0.94 -40.56
N ARG A 204 4.49 0.69 -41.40
CA ARG A 204 3.76 -0.58 -41.47
C ARG A 204 4.34 -1.39 -42.62
N ARG A 205 5.04 -2.49 -42.32
CA ARG A 205 5.72 -3.31 -43.35
C ARG A 205 4.76 -4.26 -44.08
N ARG A 206 3.88 -4.92 -43.35
CA ARG A 206 2.86 -5.87 -43.85
C ARG A 206 1.68 -5.92 -42.88
N ALA A 207 0.63 -6.66 -43.20
CA ALA A 207 -0.48 -6.87 -42.28
C ALA A 207 0.04 -7.42 -40.92
N GLY A 208 -0.25 -6.70 -39.83
CA GLY A 208 0.16 -7.08 -38.47
C GLY A 208 1.66 -6.90 -38.13
N SER A 209 2.43 -6.15 -38.95
CA SER A 209 3.85 -5.87 -38.66
C SER A 209 4.17 -4.38 -38.77
N TYR A 210 4.70 -3.79 -37.72
CA TYR A 210 5.02 -2.36 -37.60
C TYR A 210 6.48 -2.15 -37.20
N VAL A 211 7.00 -0.97 -37.54
CA VAL A 211 8.27 -0.45 -37.03
C VAL A 211 7.98 0.91 -36.42
N ILE A 212 8.51 1.17 -35.22
CA ILE A 212 8.38 2.49 -34.58
C ILE A 212 9.70 2.90 -33.93
N ASN A 213 9.89 4.21 -33.77
CA ASN A 213 11.00 4.75 -32.99
C ASN A 213 10.68 4.68 -31.50
N PRO A 214 11.46 3.94 -30.68
CA PRO A 214 11.23 3.83 -29.24
C PRO A 214 11.23 5.16 -28.48
N ALA A 215 11.95 6.16 -29.00
CA ALA A 215 12.10 7.48 -28.37
C ALA A 215 10.99 8.49 -28.76
N ASP A 216 10.09 8.12 -29.67
CA ASP A 216 9.06 9.01 -30.23
C ASP A 216 7.67 8.62 -29.71
N VAL A 217 7.10 9.44 -28.81
CA VAL A 217 5.79 9.20 -28.20
C VAL A 217 4.65 9.16 -29.23
N ASP A 218 4.73 9.96 -30.28
CA ASP A 218 3.68 10.03 -31.32
C ASP A 218 3.56 8.71 -32.11
N HIS A 219 4.64 7.95 -32.21
CA HIS A 219 4.62 6.66 -32.88
C HIS A 219 3.76 5.63 -32.15
N TYR A 220 3.70 5.67 -30.80
CA TYR A 220 2.83 4.79 -30.02
C TYR A 220 1.35 5.15 -30.19
N HIS A 221 1.03 6.45 -30.21
CA HIS A 221 -0.33 6.91 -30.49
C HIS A 221 -0.78 6.50 -31.90
N LYS A 222 0.05 6.77 -32.92
CA LYS A 222 -0.22 6.37 -34.31
C LYS A 222 -0.43 4.86 -34.46
N LEU A 223 0.35 4.03 -33.75
CA LEU A 223 0.22 2.58 -33.75
C LEU A 223 -1.15 2.16 -33.23
N LEU A 224 -1.57 2.66 -32.06
CA LEU A 224 -2.85 2.30 -31.45
C LEU A 224 -4.04 2.84 -32.26
N ASP A 225 -3.94 4.03 -32.84
CA ASP A 225 -4.97 4.61 -33.71
C ASP A 225 -5.14 3.77 -35.00
N ASP A 226 -4.04 3.34 -35.66
CA ASP A 226 -4.15 2.47 -36.83
C ASP A 226 -4.77 1.11 -36.50
N LEU A 227 -4.40 0.52 -35.36
CA LEU A 227 -4.99 -0.73 -34.86
C LEU A 227 -6.48 -0.57 -34.51
N ARG A 228 -6.86 0.56 -33.92
CA ARG A 228 -8.27 0.89 -33.62
C ARG A 228 -9.09 1.05 -34.90
N MET A 229 -8.60 1.80 -35.87
CA MET A 229 -9.28 1.99 -37.18
C MET A 229 -9.52 0.67 -37.92
N ARG A 230 -8.65 -0.35 -37.68
CA ARG A 230 -8.76 -1.69 -38.27
C ARG A 230 -9.60 -2.66 -37.44
N ASN A 231 -10.15 -2.22 -36.33
CA ASN A 231 -10.82 -3.08 -35.35
C ASN A 231 -9.90 -4.22 -34.82
N GLU A 232 -8.59 -3.93 -34.66
CA GLU A 232 -7.53 -4.85 -34.21
C GLU A 232 -6.95 -4.41 -32.83
N THR A 233 -7.70 -3.60 -32.07
CA THR A 233 -7.27 -3.09 -30.75
C THR A 233 -6.86 -4.24 -29.84
N PRO A 234 -5.59 -4.28 -29.36
CA PRO A 234 -5.09 -5.36 -28.52
C PRO A 234 -5.56 -5.19 -27.07
N SER A 235 -5.75 -6.31 -26.37
CA SER A 235 -5.92 -6.39 -24.93
C SER A 235 -4.62 -6.80 -24.20
N ASP A 236 -3.74 -7.46 -24.94
CA ASP A 236 -2.51 -8.06 -24.41
C ASP A 236 -1.27 -7.45 -25.09
N PHE A 237 -0.40 -6.90 -24.27
CA PHE A 237 0.86 -6.30 -24.68
C PHE A 237 2.03 -7.09 -24.14
N VAL A 238 2.99 -7.39 -25.02
CA VAL A 238 4.25 -8.05 -24.65
C VAL A 238 5.41 -7.17 -25.08
N HIS A 239 6.26 -6.79 -24.15
CA HIS A 239 7.39 -5.92 -24.40
C HIS A 239 8.70 -6.70 -24.20
N CYS A 240 9.46 -6.95 -25.29
CA CYS A 240 10.70 -7.73 -25.27
C CYS A 240 11.94 -6.92 -25.68
N TRP A 241 11.84 -5.61 -25.91
CA TRP A 241 12.97 -4.83 -26.44
C TRP A 241 14.19 -4.76 -25.53
N THR A 242 14.05 -5.07 -24.25
CA THR A 242 15.15 -5.16 -23.28
C THR A 242 15.75 -6.57 -23.14
N VAL A 243 15.28 -7.51 -23.95
CA VAL A 243 15.90 -8.85 -24.06
C VAL A 243 17.04 -8.78 -25.06
N SER A 244 18.28 -8.86 -24.59
CA SER A 244 19.49 -8.76 -25.43
C SER A 244 20.65 -9.51 -24.79
N SER A 245 21.56 -10.05 -25.63
CA SER A 245 22.80 -10.71 -25.19
C SER A 245 23.83 -9.71 -24.66
N ASP A 246 24.82 -10.22 -23.93
CA ASP A 246 25.86 -9.40 -23.27
C ASP A 246 26.85 -8.67 -24.21
N ASP A 247 26.91 -9.00 -25.47
CA ASP A 247 27.95 -8.54 -26.40
C ASP A 247 27.89 -7.02 -26.72
N SER A 248 26.86 -6.31 -26.32
CA SER A 248 26.73 -4.85 -26.51
C SER A 248 27.48 -4.00 -25.46
N ALA A 249 28.20 -4.62 -24.53
CA ALA A 249 28.87 -3.98 -23.39
C ALA A 249 30.03 -3.04 -23.72
N LYS A 250 30.47 -2.92 -24.94
CA LYS A 250 31.69 -2.17 -25.35
C LYS A 250 31.47 -0.71 -25.77
N ARG A 251 30.32 -0.10 -25.45
CA ARG A 251 30.12 1.33 -25.69
C ARG A 251 30.25 2.12 -24.40
N GLU A 252 31.41 2.74 -24.25
CA GLU A 252 31.83 3.70 -23.20
C GLU A 252 31.08 5.04 -23.30
N ASP A 253 29.79 5.07 -23.52
CA ASP A 253 29.04 6.32 -23.51
C ASP A 253 28.41 6.51 -22.13
N LEU A 254 28.92 7.50 -21.37
CA LEU A 254 28.38 7.94 -20.09
C LEU A 254 26.98 8.59 -20.24
N GLY A 255 26.41 8.57 -21.46
CA GLY A 255 25.10 9.12 -21.77
C GLY A 255 23.95 8.15 -21.50
N ILE A 256 22.73 8.70 -21.38
CA ILE A 256 21.49 7.95 -21.39
C ILE A 256 21.30 7.41 -22.81
N GLY A 257 21.54 6.12 -22.98
CA GLY A 257 21.66 5.46 -24.24
C GLY A 257 20.40 4.69 -24.66
N ARG A 258 20.53 3.88 -25.70
CA ARG A 258 19.45 3.12 -26.34
C ARG A 258 18.67 2.22 -25.37
N ASP A 259 19.31 1.72 -24.30
CA ASP A 259 18.64 0.87 -23.29
C ASP A 259 17.52 1.61 -22.54
N TYR A 260 17.62 2.95 -22.38
CA TYR A 260 16.56 3.76 -21.77
C TYR A 260 15.41 4.00 -22.75
N ASP A 261 15.71 4.24 -24.04
CA ASP A 261 14.69 4.45 -25.07
C ASP A 261 13.89 3.16 -25.32
N THR A 262 14.58 2.02 -25.43
CA THR A 262 13.93 0.71 -25.64
C THR A 262 13.35 0.10 -24.36
N GLY A 263 13.72 0.60 -23.19
CA GLY A 263 13.25 0.12 -21.88
C GLY A 263 12.27 1.09 -21.23
N PHE A 264 12.82 2.01 -20.43
CA PHE A 264 12.02 2.91 -19.60
C PHE A 264 11.06 3.80 -20.42
N TYR A 265 11.59 4.53 -21.42
CA TYR A 265 10.77 5.48 -22.20
C TYR A 265 9.74 4.77 -23.06
N SER A 266 10.12 3.65 -23.66
CA SER A 266 9.18 2.83 -24.42
C SER A 266 7.97 2.38 -23.59
N LEU A 267 8.21 1.94 -22.36
CA LEU A 267 7.12 1.57 -21.45
C LEU A 267 6.28 2.77 -21.02
N LEU A 268 6.93 3.90 -20.72
CA LEU A 268 6.24 5.15 -20.37
C LEU A 268 5.30 5.59 -21.50
N TYR A 269 5.81 5.67 -22.73
CA TYR A 269 5.04 6.13 -23.90
C TYR A 269 3.95 5.13 -24.31
N LEU A 270 4.22 3.82 -24.19
CA LEU A 270 3.21 2.80 -24.44
C LEU A 270 2.02 2.96 -23.49
N VAL A 271 2.28 3.13 -22.20
CA VAL A 271 1.22 3.28 -21.20
C VAL A 271 0.44 4.59 -21.39
N GLN A 272 1.13 5.69 -21.73
CA GLN A 272 0.48 6.95 -22.09
C GLN A 272 -0.49 6.76 -23.26
N ALA A 273 -0.05 6.06 -24.32
CA ALA A 273 -0.86 5.80 -25.49
C ALA A 273 -2.05 4.83 -25.18
N VAL A 274 -1.83 3.77 -24.40
CA VAL A 274 -2.87 2.81 -23.98
C VAL A 274 -3.95 3.51 -23.16
N ALA A 275 -3.53 4.35 -22.20
CA ALA A 275 -4.45 5.13 -21.38
C ALA A 275 -5.24 6.17 -22.19
N ALA A 276 -4.58 6.86 -23.13
CA ALA A 276 -5.24 7.82 -24.02
C ALA A 276 -6.22 7.16 -24.98
N ALA A 277 -5.93 5.92 -25.43
CA ALA A 277 -6.81 5.13 -26.28
C ALA A 277 -8.02 4.53 -25.53
N GLY A 278 -8.09 4.65 -24.20
CA GLY A 278 -9.18 4.12 -23.37
C GLY A 278 -9.28 2.59 -23.44
N ILE A 279 -8.14 1.89 -23.48
CA ILE A 279 -8.11 0.42 -23.49
C ILE A 279 -8.23 -0.08 -22.05
N ASP A 280 -9.40 -0.60 -21.71
CA ASP A 280 -9.68 -1.18 -20.40
C ASP A 280 -9.22 -2.64 -20.33
N ASP A 281 -8.88 -3.12 -19.10
CA ASP A 281 -8.36 -4.47 -18.81
C ASP A 281 -7.13 -4.87 -19.65
N ALA A 282 -6.26 -3.90 -19.98
CA ALA A 282 -5.01 -4.17 -20.67
C ALA A 282 -4.06 -5.01 -19.78
N ARG A 283 -3.38 -5.99 -20.40
CA ARG A 283 -2.38 -6.83 -19.76
C ARG A 283 -1.00 -6.58 -20.39
N LEU A 284 -0.06 -6.11 -19.60
CA LEU A 284 1.31 -5.81 -20.05
C LEU A 284 2.31 -6.78 -19.41
N SER A 285 3.00 -7.59 -20.22
CA SER A 285 4.08 -8.44 -19.78
C SER A 285 5.41 -7.92 -20.35
N VAL A 286 6.34 -7.55 -19.47
CA VAL A 286 7.64 -6.96 -19.81
C VAL A 286 8.73 -7.99 -19.60
N PHE A 287 9.37 -8.41 -20.69
CA PHE A 287 10.53 -9.28 -20.67
C PHE A 287 11.83 -8.48 -20.71
N SER A 288 12.78 -8.86 -19.89
CA SER A 288 14.13 -8.28 -19.86
C SER A 288 15.20 -9.35 -19.67
N SER A 289 16.47 -8.97 -19.86
CA SER A 289 17.59 -9.82 -19.53
C SER A 289 18.68 -9.08 -18.76
N GLY A 290 19.26 -9.75 -17.76
CA GLY A 290 20.32 -9.19 -16.94
C GLY A 290 19.84 -8.08 -15.99
N VAL A 291 18.61 -8.14 -15.51
CA VAL A 291 18.02 -7.16 -14.60
C VAL A 291 18.07 -7.63 -13.16
N GLN A 292 17.90 -8.92 -12.93
CA GLN A 292 17.77 -9.51 -11.60
C GLN A 292 18.91 -10.45 -11.25
N ASP A 293 19.43 -10.33 -10.02
CA ASP A 293 20.33 -11.30 -9.42
C ASP A 293 19.53 -12.40 -8.72
N VAL A 294 19.50 -13.60 -9.32
CA VAL A 294 18.66 -14.72 -8.87
C VAL A 294 19.50 -15.86 -8.32
N THR A 295 20.52 -16.26 -9.04
CA THR A 295 21.37 -17.42 -8.71
C THR A 295 22.78 -17.02 -8.29
N GLY A 296 23.11 -15.74 -8.39
CA GLY A 296 24.44 -15.26 -8.09
C GLY A 296 25.43 -15.41 -9.29
N LEU A 297 24.99 -15.76 -10.48
CA LEU A 297 25.83 -16.00 -11.65
C LEU A 297 25.55 -15.05 -12.82
N GLU A 298 24.54 -14.21 -12.71
CA GLU A 298 24.05 -13.36 -13.79
C GLU A 298 24.97 -12.16 -14.06
N SER A 299 25.15 -11.81 -15.32
CA SER A 299 25.76 -10.56 -15.75
C SER A 299 24.70 -9.47 -15.78
N LEU A 300 24.71 -8.58 -14.79
CA LEU A 300 23.67 -7.55 -14.65
C LEU A 300 23.90 -6.37 -15.55
N ARG A 301 22.80 -5.77 -15.98
CA ARG A 301 22.71 -4.56 -16.81
C ARG A 301 21.86 -3.49 -16.09
N PRO A 302 22.48 -2.63 -15.28
CA PRO A 302 21.76 -1.65 -14.46
C PRO A 302 20.85 -0.72 -15.28
N ASP A 303 21.25 -0.36 -16.50
CA ASP A 303 20.44 0.50 -17.38
C ASP A 303 19.07 -0.12 -17.69
N ARG A 304 19.03 -1.45 -17.91
CA ARG A 304 17.79 -2.19 -18.16
C ARG A 304 16.93 -2.30 -16.90
N ALA A 305 17.52 -2.27 -15.71
CA ALA A 305 16.77 -2.33 -14.46
C ALA A 305 15.80 -1.13 -14.28
N THR A 306 15.97 -0.07 -15.04
CA THR A 306 15.03 1.07 -15.07
C THR A 306 13.61 0.68 -15.48
N VAL A 307 13.41 -0.43 -16.21
CA VAL A 307 12.06 -0.95 -16.56
C VAL A 307 11.25 -1.35 -15.33
N LEU A 308 11.93 -1.65 -14.21
CA LEU A 308 11.24 -2.03 -12.96
C LEU A 308 10.41 -0.89 -12.37
N GLY A 309 10.82 0.37 -12.61
CA GLY A 309 10.05 1.54 -12.18
C GLY A 309 8.64 1.54 -12.81
N PRO A 310 8.50 1.62 -14.14
CA PRO A 310 7.22 1.51 -14.81
C PRO A 310 6.45 0.24 -14.43
N CYS A 311 7.07 -0.93 -14.43
CA CYS A 311 6.39 -2.19 -14.11
C CYS A 311 5.69 -2.17 -12.74
N LYS A 312 6.27 -1.46 -11.75
CA LYS A 312 5.71 -1.34 -10.40
C LYS A 312 4.71 -0.20 -10.25
N VAL A 313 4.88 0.88 -11.04
CA VAL A 313 4.05 2.08 -10.90
C VAL A 313 2.80 2.03 -11.79
N ILE A 314 2.85 1.36 -12.94
CA ILE A 314 1.70 1.22 -13.85
C ILE A 314 0.44 0.74 -13.12
N PRO A 315 0.42 -0.36 -12.35
CA PRO A 315 -0.80 -0.81 -11.68
C PRO A 315 -1.31 0.17 -10.61
N LEU A 316 -0.46 1.05 -10.10
CA LEU A 316 -0.81 2.05 -9.09
C LEU A 316 -1.49 3.28 -9.71
N GLU A 317 -1.05 3.70 -10.90
CA GLU A 317 -1.57 4.88 -11.60
C GLU A 317 -2.67 4.54 -12.61
N HIS A 318 -2.60 3.34 -13.19
CA HIS A 318 -3.55 2.80 -14.17
C HIS A 318 -4.05 1.43 -13.71
N PRO A 319 -5.01 1.35 -12.77
CA PRO A 319 -5.52 0.08 -12.23
C PRO A 319 -6.15 -0.83 -13.29
N SER A 320 -6.59 -0.26 -14.43
CA SER A 320 -7.07 -1.01 -15.59
C SER A 320 -5.96 -1.70 -16.39
N ILE A 321 -4.68 -1.44 -16.08
CA ILE A 321 -3.52 -2.05 -16.76
C ILE A 321 -2.79 -2.97 -15.77
N LYS A 322 -2.95 -4.28 -15.94
CA LYS A 322 -2.16 -5.26 -15.20
C LYS A 322 -0.76 -5.34 -15.79
N CYS A 323 0.26 -5.23 -14.93
CA CYS A 323 1.65 -5.24 -15.39
C CYS A 323 2.47 -6.26 -14.60
N ARG A 324 3.32 -7.03 -15.29
CA ARG A 324 4.32 -7.89 -14.68
C ARG A 324 5.66 -7.81 -15.42
N HIS A 325 6.72 -8.07 -14.69
CA HIS A 325 8.08 -8.15 -15.19
C HIS A 325 8.59 -9.59 -15.15
N ILE A 326 9.23 -10.03 -16.24
CA ILE A 326 9.79 -11.37 -16.41
C ILE A 326 11.24 -11.24 -16.84
N ASP A 327 12.18 -11.62 -15.98
CA ASP A 327 13.61 -11.60 -16.30
C ASP A 327 14.09 -12.96 -16.83
N VAL A 328 14.72 -12.95 -17.99
CA VAL A 328 15.19 -14.16 -18.67
C VAL A 328 16.69 -14.09 -18.93
N VAL A 329 17.32 -15.25 -19.08
CA VAL A 329 18.71 -15.34 -19.56
C VAL A 329 18.70 -15.64 -21.05
N VAL A 330 19.35 -14.77 -21.82
CA VAL A 330 19.55 -15.01 -23.26
C VAL A 330 20.62 -16.10 -23.43
N PRO A 331 20.31 -17.23 -24.12
CA PRO A 331 21.29 -18.27 -24.35
C PRO A 331 22.49 -17.79 -25.19
N ALA A 332 23.69 -18.27 -24.88
CA ALA A 332 24.92 -17.89 -25.56
C ALA A 332 24.96 -18.37 -27.01
N THR A 333 24.22 -19.43 -27.37
CA THR A 333 24.19 -20.02 -28.70
C THR A 333 22.77 -20.17 -29.22
N ASN A 334 22.53 -19.81 -30.47
CA ASN A 334 21.32 -20.07 -31.29
C ASN A 334 19.97 -19.53 -30.81
N GLY A 335 19.93 -18.54 -29.90
CA GLY A 335 18.68 -17.97 -29.41
C GLY A 335 17.91 -18.90 -28.44
N PHE A 336 16.66 -18.57 -28.19
CA PHE A 336 15.79 -19.32 -27.27
C PHE A 336 15.32 -20.63 -27.90
N ASP A 337 15.44 -21.75 -27.16
CA ASP A 337 14.90 -23.03 -27.58
C ASP A 337 13.36 -23.10 -27.49
N ALA A 338 12.82 -24.19 -28.06
CA ALA A 338 11.38 -24.42 -28.08
C ALA A 338 10.75 -24.52 -26.66
N ILE A 339 11.49 -25.08 -25.73
CA ILE A 339 11.01 -25.33 -24.35
C ILE A 339 10.98 -24.03 -23.57
N ALA A 340 11.99 -23.17 -23.71
CA ALA A 340 11.99 -21.85 -23.12
C ALA A 340 10.82 -20.99 -23.64
N ALA A 341 10.58 -21.02 -24.95
CA ALA A 341 9.43 -20.31 -25.53
C ALA A 341 8.09 -20.84 -25.04
N ASP A 342 7.94 -22.16 -24.82
CA ASP A 342 6.72 -22.74 -24.24
C ASP A 342 6.51 -22.31 -22.79
N ALA A 343 7.56 -22.25 -21.98
CA ALA A 343 7.50 -21.77 -20.62
C ALA A 343 7.06 -20.28 -20.55
N MET A 344 7.60 -19.45 -21.44
CA MET A 344 7.23 -18.04 -21.56
C MET A 344 5.77 -17.87 -22.01
N LEU A 345 5.30 -18.70 -22.94
CA LEU A 345 3.90 -18.70 -23.36
C LEU A 345 2.95 -19.13 -22.24
N ALA A 346 3.32 -20.15 -21.46
CA ALA A 346 2.54 -20.53 -20.27
C ALA A 346 2.46 -19.37 -19.27
N GLU A 347 3.56 -18.63 -19.07
CA GLU A 347 3.57 -17.44 -18.23
C GLU A 347 2.65 -16.36 -18.81
N LEU A 348 2.70 -16.06 -20.11
CA LEU A 348 1.83 -15.06 -20.75
C LEU A 348 0.34 -15.39 -20.64
N GLN A 349 0.00 -16.67 -20.73
CA GLN A 349 -1.39 -17.15 -20.65
C GLN A 349 -1.88 -17.35 -19.22
N SER A 350 -1.03 -17.25 -18.21
CA SER A 350 -1.38 -17.38 -16.80
C SER A 350 -2.02 -16.11 -16.22
N GLY A 351 -2.61 -16.21 -15.05
CA GLY A 351 -3.05 -15.04 -14.27
C GLY A 351 -1.87 -14.17 -13.82
N PHE A 352 -2.15 -12.92 -13.45
CA PHE A 352 -1.15 -11.95 -12.95
C PHE A 352 -1.00 -12.05 -11.41
N SER A 353 -0.76 -13.26 -10.88
CA SER A 353 -0.58 -13.47 -9.45
C SER A 353 0.78 -13.01 -8.94
N ASP A 354 1.81 -13.08 -9.79
CA ASP A 354 3.19 -12.72 -9.45
C ASP A 354 3.68 -11.60 -10.37
N ASN A 355 4.03 -10.45 -9.79
CA ASN A 355 4.39 -9.25 -10.55
C ASN A 355 5.87 -9.21 -10.98
N THR A 356 6.74 -9.96 -10.30
CA THR A 356 8.16 -10.02 -10.62
C THR A 356 8.63 -11.47 -10.64
N VAL A 357 8.92 -11.97 -11.81
CA VAL A 357 9.28 -13.36 -12.09
C VAL A 357 10.64 -13.40 -12.77
N ALA A 358 11.42 -14.44 -12.53
CA ALA A 358 12.65 -14.72 -13.25
C ALA A 358 12.70 -16.18 -13.70
N TYR A 359 13.24 -16.40 -14.89
CA TYR A 359 13.52 -17.74 -15.42
C TYR A 359 15.02 -17.98 -15.53
N ARG A 360 15.47 -19.10 -14.94
CA ARG A 360 16.86 -19.56 -15.03
C ARG A 360 16.85 -21.01 -15.50
N GLY A 361 17.16 -21.20 -16.78
CA GLY A 361 16.86 -22.44 -17.44
C GLY A 361 15.37 -22.76 -17.40
N PHE A 362 15.00 -23.95 -16.90
CA PHE A 362 13.62 -24.39 -16.76
C PHE A 362 12.96 -23.96 -15.43
N HIS A 363 13.70 -23.28 -14.58
CA HIS A 363 13.23 -22.96 -13.24
C HIS A 363 12.63 -21.57 -13.20
N ARG A 364 11.41 -21.51 -12.67
CA ARG A 364 10.67 -20.27 -12.37
C ARG A 364 10.97 -19.84 -10.95
N PHE A 365 11.28 -18.56 -10.79
CA PHE A 365 11.52 -17.92 -9.52
C PHE A 365 10.61 -16.70 -9.35
N VAL A 366 10.11 -16.48 -8.14
CA VAL A 366 9.33 -15.31 -7.77
C VAL A 366 10.11 -14.53 -6.73
N GLN A 367 10.19 -13.21 -6.91
CA GLN A 367 10.87 -12.33 -5.97
C GLN A 367 10.18 -12.34 -4.62
N SER A 368 10.95 -12.44 -3.55
CA SER A 368 10.52 -12.36 -2.15
C SER A 368 11.51 -11.52 -1.35
N PHE A 369 11.14 -11.18 -0.13
CA PHE A 369 12.02 -10.46 0.80
C PHE A 369 12.06 -11.20 2.13
N GLU A 370 13.24 -11.69 2.49
CA GLU A 370 13.43 -12.46 3.71
C GLU A 370 13.82 -11.53 4.86
N PRO A 371 13.18 -11.64 6.04
CA PRO A 371 13.60 -10.89 7.22
C PRO A 371 15.04 -11.25 7.63
N ALA A 372 15.87 -10.24 7.87
CA ALA A 372 17.27 -10.42 8.29
C ALA A 372 17.42 -10.71 9.80
N ARG A 373 16.57 -11.58 10.36
CA ARG A 373 16.58 -11.95 11.77
C ARG A 373 17.66 -12.97 12.08
N GLY A 374 18.32 -12.82 13.24
CA GLY A 374 19.29 -13.80 13.73
C GLY A 374 20.61 -13.85 12.93
N VAL A 375 20.87 -12.86 12.08
CA VAL A 375 22.14 -12.75 11.35
C VAL A 375 23.23 -12.28 12.32
N ALA A 376 24.39 -12.95 12.27
CA ALA A 376 25.55 -12.52 13.06
C ALA A 376 26.00 -11.13 12.62
N THR A 377 26.08 -10.19 13.57
CA THR A 377 26.55 -8.84 13.30
C THR A 377 28.06 -8.84 13.10
N GLN A 378 28.53 -8.13 12.09
CA GLN A 378 29.94 -7.87 11.84
C GLN A 378 30.37 -6.55 12.53
N PRO A 379 31.67 -6.39 12.84
CA PRO A 379 32.16 -5.09 13.27
C PRO A 379 31.82 -4.01 12.26
N THR A 380 31.43 -2.83 12.75
CA THR A 380 31.16 -1.69 11.87
C THR A 380 32.38 -1.34 11.02
N ARG A 381 32.15 -1.00 9.75
CA ARG A 381 33.18 -0.48 8.86
C ARG A 381 33.48 1.02 9.10
N LEU A 382 32.79 1.64 10.06
CA LEU A 382 32.99 3.03 10.42
C LEU A 382 34.18 3.21 11.34
N CYS A 383 35.08 4.14 11.02
CA CYS A 383 36.27 4.43 11.77
C CYS A 383 36.12 5.73 12.56
N ARG A 384 36.53 5.74 13.83
CA ARG A 384 36.58 6.97 14.60
C ARG A 384 37.65 7.89 14.03
N GLY A 385 37.28 9.18 13.76
CA GLY A 385 38.16 10.14 13.07
C GLY A 385 38.35 9.82 11.58
N GLY A 386 37.54 8.92 11.02
CA GLY A 386 37.57 8.58 9.59
C GLY A 386 37.17 9.74 8.68
N VAL A 387 37.60 9.70 7.44
CA VAL A 387 37.32 10.73 6.40
C VAL A 387 36.21 10.20 5.47
N TYR A 388 35.08 10.90 5.45
CA TYR A 388 33.90 10.46 4.69
C TYR A 388 33.43 11.53 3.72
N LEU A 389 33.14 11.11 2.49
CA LEU A 389 32.48 11.91 1.47
C LEU A 389 31.00 11.59 1.43
N ILE A 390 30.13 12.59 1.57
CA ILE A 390 28.66 12.44 1.42
C ILE A 390 28.21 13.32 0.26
N THR A 391 27.87 12.71 -0.88
CA THR A 391 27.27 13.45 -1.99
C THR A 391 25.79 13.70 -1.70
N GLY A 392 25.31 14.92 -2.00
CA GLY A 392 23.99 15.33 -1.50
C GLY A 392 23.95 15.54 0.01
N GLY A 393 25.11 15.74 0.64
CA GLY A 393 25.28 15.82 2.09
C GLY A 393 24.63 17.04 2.76
N LEU A 394 24.16 18.03 1.99
CA LEU A 394 23.34 19.15 2.48
C LEU A 394 21.83 18.89 2.35
N GLY A 395 21.42 17.73 1.83
CA GLY A 395 20.03 17.27 1.82
C GLY A 395 19.61 16.68 3.17
N GLU A 396 18.31 16.51 3.38
CA GLU A 396 17.73 16.07 4.64
C GLU A 396 18.33 14.73 5.14
N VAL A 397 18.27 13.68 4.34
CA VAL A 397 18.83 12.37 4.70
C VAL A 397 20.35 12.43 4.84
N GLY A 398 21.03 13.17 3.94
CA GLY A 398 22.49 13.35 3.99
C GLY A 398 22.97 13.98 5.30
N LEU A 399 22.25 14.97 5.82
CA LEU A 399 22.53 15.62 7.10
C LEU A 399 22.27 14.69 8.30
N GLU A 400 21.24 13.84 8.26
CA GLU A 400 20.98 12.87 9.33
C GLU A 400 22.06 11.77 9.39
N LEU A 401 22.57 11.32 8.23
CA LEU A 401 23.70 10.39 8.17
C LEU A 401 25.00 11.07 8.62
N ALA A 402 25.18 12.35 8.29
CA ALA A 402 26.30 13.14 8.78
C ALA A 402 26.27 13.30 10.31
N ASP A 403 25.09 13.44 10.91
CA ASP A 403 24.90 13.54 12.36
C ASP A 403 25.39 12.26 13.08
N CYS A 404 25.04 11.08 12.57
CA CYS A 404 25.52 9.80 13.09
C CYS A 404 27.07 9.73 13.06
N LEU A 405 27.68 10.06 11.91
CA LEU A 405 29.13 10.02 11.76
C LEU A 405 29.83 11.08 12.62
N ALA A 406 29.23 12.25 12.81
CA ALA A 406 29.74 13.32 13.65
C ALA A 406 29.67 12.94 15.14
N GLY A 407 28.52 12.47 15.61
CA GLY A 407 28.26 12.15 17.01
C GLY A 407 29.08 10.96 17.50
N ASP A 408 28.94 9.83 16.82
CA ASP A 408 29.50 8.55 17.30
C ASP A 408 30.96 8.37 16.90
N HIS A 409 31.35 8.86 15.72
CA HIS A 409 32.69 8.58 15.16
C HIS A 409 33.60 9.79 15.12
N LYS A 410 33.15 11.02 15.46
CA LYS A 410 33.96 12.25 15.40
C LYS A 410 34.67 12.41 14.05
N ALA A 411 33.95 12.10 12.97
CA ALA A 411 34.51 11.97 11.65
C ALA A 411 34.88 13.31 11.01
N THR A 412 35.78 13.28 10.03
CA THR A 412 35.97 14.36 9.07
C THR A 412 34.98 14.16 7.91
N LEU A 413 34.05 15.08 7.75
CA LEU A 413 32.98 15.00 6.78
C LEU A 413 33.15 16.00 5.64
N VAL A 414 33.12 15.52 4.41
CA VAL A 414 33.06 16.34 3.21
C VAL A 414 31.65 16.18 2.63
N LEU A 415 30.85 17.23 2.77
CA LEU A 415 29.45 17.27 2.33
C LEU A 415 29.35 18.00 1.00
N THR A 416 28.97 17.33 -0.08
CA THR A 416 28.87 18.02 -1.39
C THR A 416 27.43 18.32 -1.79
N SER A 417 27.25 19.45 -2.46
CA SER A 417 26.01 19.82 -3.15
C SER A 417 26.29 20.70 -4.36
N ARG A 418 25.33 20.81 -5.29
CA ARG A 418 25.44 21.65 -6.49
C ARG A 418 25.55 23.14 -6.16
N SER A 419 24.76 23.60 -5.19
CA SER A 419 24.76 24.99 -4.75
C SER A 419 25.97 25.37 -3.88
N GLY A 420 26.48 24.40 -3.10
CA GLY A 420 27.54 24.71 -2.13
C GLY A 420 27.11 25.71 -1.08
N LEU A 421 28.08 26.56 -0.62
CA LEU A 421 27.83 27.73 0.19
C LEU A 421 27.88 28.97 -0.71
N SER A 422 27.20 30.05 -0.28
CA SER A 422 27.18 31.32 -1.04
C SER A 422 28.61 31.81 -1.35
N GLY A 423 28.88 32.17 -2.61
CA GLY A 423 30.20 32.63 -3.06
C GLY A 423 31.28 31.56 -3.24
N GLN A 424 30.99 30.26 -2.97
CA GLN A 424 31.95 29.19 -3.11
C GLN A 424 32.22 28.86 -4.60
N ALA A 425 33.49 28.67 -4.97
CA ALA A 425 33.84 28.21 -6.31
C ALA A 425 33.51 26.70 -6.48
N LYS A 426 33.19 26.29 -7.71
CA LYS A 426 32.94 24.88 -8.04
C LYS A 426 34.21 24.05 -7.92
N GLY A 427 34.05 22.81 -7.43
CA GLY A 427 35.18 21.89 -7.25
C GLY A 427 36.07 22.20 -6.06
N THR A 428 35.67 23.09 -5.13
CA THR A 428 36.47 23.47 -3.95
C THR A 428 35.82 23.08 -2.65
N LEU A 429 36.65 22.90 -1.60
CA LEU A 429 36.18 22.64 -0.23
C LEU A 429 36.22 23.93 0.60
N CYS A 430 35.18 24.19 1.37
CA CYS A 430 35.09 25.29 2.31
C CYS A 430 34.85 24.76 3.74
N ALA A 431 35.68 25.26 4.67
CA ALA A 431 35.53 24.95 6.10
C ALA A 431 34.92 26.13 6.88
N ASP A 432 34.86 27.32 6.29
CA ASP A 432 34.33 28.49 6.96
C ASP A 432 32.84 28.71 6.55
N PHE A 433 32.00 28.70 7.57
CA PHE A 433 30.57 28.95 7.44
C PHE A 433 30.20 30.34 7.98
N GLY A 434 31.19 31.23 8.09
CA GLY A 434 31.09 32.57 8.67
C GLY A 434 30.37 33.56 7.80
N GLY A 435 29.44 34.29 8.39
CA GLY A 435 28.74 35.48 7.92
C GLY A 435 27.65 35.84 8.92
N ASN A 436 27.70 37.09 9.42
CA ASN A 436 26.72 37.63 10.36
C ASN A 436 25.33 37.93 9.73
N GLY A 437 25.01 37.37 8.56
CA GLY A 437 23.70 37.46 7.94
C GLY A 437 22.79 36.32 8.45
N THR A 438 21.51 36.60 8.57
CA THR A 438 20.38 35.73 8.98
C THR A 438 20.67 34.25 8.75
N ALA A 439 20.91 33.54 9.86
CA ALA A 439 21.48 32.18 9.84
C ALA A 439 20.53 31.19 9.12
N ASN A 440 20.82 30.95 7.83
CA ASN A 440 20.19 29.87 7.06
C ASN A 440 20.19 28.58 7.89
N ALA A 441 19.06 27.90 7.95
CA ALA A 441 18.87 26.67 8.74
C ALA A 441 19.96 25.61 8.45
N ARG A 442 20.46 25.52 7.21
CA ARG A 442 21.57 24.65 6.81
C ARG A 442 22.88 24.99 7.51
N VAL A 443 23.21 26.29 7.61
CA VAL A 443 24.45 26.73 8.31
C VAL A 443 24.37 26.45 9.82
N ARG A 444 23.19 26.63 10.41
CA ARG A 444 22.98 26.22 11.83
C ARG A 444 23.24 24.74 12.00
N ARG A 445 22.65 23.88 11.16
CA ARG A 445 22.85 22.44 11.21
C ARG A 445 24.31 22.01 11.05
N LEU A 446 25.08 22.68 10.16
CA LEU A 446 26.52 22.42 10.02
C LEU A 446 27.34 22.82 11.28
N ARG A 447 26.93 23.86 11.98
CA ARG A 447 27.55 24.25 13.27
C ARG A 447 27.22 23.23 14.37
N ASP A 448 25.97 22.73 14.38
CA ASP A 448 25.56 21.68 15.31
C ASP A 448 26.41 20.41 15.10
N LEU A 449 26.61 19.97 13.85
CA LEU A 449 27.49 18.85 13.53
C LEU A 449 28.92 19.05 14.03
N ARG A 450 29.47 20.26 13.94
CA ARG A 450 30.79 20.59 14.52
C ARG A 450 30.80 20.52 16.03
N SER A 451 29.73 20.96 16.69
CA SER A 451 29.65 20.90 18.17
C SER A 451 29.67 19.47 18.68
N LEU A 452 29.29 18.49 17.86
CA LEU A 452 29.40 17.05 18.14
C LEU A 452 30.86 16.55 18.07
N GLY A 453 31.82 17.38 17.63
CA GLY A 453 33.26 17.05 17.58
C GLY A 453 33.76 16.59 16.22
N ALA A 454 32.98 16.76 15.15
CA ALA A 454 33.36 16.45 13.77
C ALA A 454 34.08 17.63 13.09
N SER A 455 34.95 17.33 12.12
CA SER A 455 35.48 18.32 11.19
C SER A 455 34.62 18.35 9.93
N ILE A 456 34.00 19.51 9.64
CA ILE A 456 33.04 19.62 8.55
C ILE A 456 33.61 20.50 7.44
N PHE A 457 33.54 20.00 6.20
CA PHE A 457 33.90 20.71 4.97
C PHE A 457 32.74 20.61 4.00
N VAL A 458 32.39 21.71 3.33
CA VAL A 458 31.36 21.75 2.28
C VAL A 458 32.03 21.82 0.92
N GLY A 459 31.69 20.91 0.03
CA GLY A 459 32.15 20.90 -1.35
C GLY A 459 31.04 21.39 -2.31
N ARG A 460 31.35 22.39 -3.15
CA ARG A 460 30.44 22.77 -4.24
C ARG A 460 30.77 21.95 -5.48
N ALA A 461 30.01 20.91 -5.73
CA ALA A 461 30.20 20.04 -6.90
C ALA A 461 28.89 19.40 -7.33
N ASP A 462 28.68 19.34 -8.65
CA ASP A 462 27.64 18.52 -9.27
C ASP A 462 28.19 17.11 -9.45
N VAL A 463 27.53 16.14 -8.79
CA VAL A 463 27.94 14.72 -8.84
C VAL A 463 27.96 14.16 -10.26
N THR A 464 27.21 14.74 -11.20
CA THR A 464 27.20 14.36 -12.62
C THR A 464 28.39 14.87 -13.41
N ARG A 465 29.19 15.77 -12.84
CA ARG A 465 30.34 16.40 -13.46
C ARG A 465 31.64 15.76 -12.97
N ARG A 466 32.23 14.90 -13.81
CA ARG A 466 33.47 14.19 -13.49
C ARG A 466 34.59 15.12 -13.04
N THR A 467 34.80 16.27 -13.71
CA THR A 467 35.82 17.22 -13.37
C THR A 467 35.67 17.83 -11.98
N GLU A 468 34.45 18.24 -11.62
CA GLU A 468 34.15 18.79 -10.29
C GLU A 468 34.36 17.75 -9.18
N MET A 469 33.87 16.51 -9.39
CA MET A 469 34.06 15.41 -8.43
C MET A 469 35.52 14.97 -8.31
N SER A 470 36.27 14.92 -9.42
CA SER A 470 37.72 14.61 -9.38
C SER A 470 38.52 15.65 -8.60
N GLN A 471 38.14 16.92 -8.68
CA GLN A 471 38.78 18.00 -7.89
C GLN A 471 38.50 17.80 -6.40
N ILE A 472 37.26 17.54 -6.00
CA ILE A 472 36.89 17.28 -4.60
C ILE A 472 37.67 16.04 -4.07
N VAL A 473 37.66 14.92 -4.78
CA VAL A 473 38.37 13.69 -4.36
C VAL A 473 39.88 13.94 -4.30
N GLY A 474 40.44 14.65 -5.29
CA GLY A 474 41.88 15.04 -5.31
C GLY A 474 42.24 15.89 -4.11
N GLU A 475 41.45 16.92 -3.78
CA GLU A 475 41.68 17.78 -2.61
C GLU A 475 41.56 16.97 -1.29
N MET A 476 40.62 16.03 -1.19
CA MET A 476 40.53 15.12 -0.05
C MET A 476 41.80 14.27 0.10
N MET A 477 42.25 13.64 -0.99
CA MET A 477 43.48 12.85 -0.96
C MET A 477 44.73 13.67 -0.63
N GLN A 478 44.82 14.91 -1.14
CA GLN A 478 45.92 15.80 -0.82
C GLN A 478 45.93 16.21 0.66
N ARG A 479 44.73 16.47 1.25
CA ARG A 479 44.62 16.95 2.64
C ARG A 479 44.80 15.84 3.69
N TRP A 480 44.23 14.65 3.44
CA TRP A 480 44.15 13.58 4.43
C TRP A 480 44.82 12.28 3.99
N GLY A 481 45.24 12.15 2.73
CA GLY A 481 45.87 10.94 2.21
C GLY A 481 44.98 9.72 2.09
N ARG A 482 43.73 9.81 2.51
CA ARG A 482 42.76 8.70 2.54
C ARG A 482 41.30 9.17 2.47
N ILE A 483 40.44 8.23 2.05
CA ILE A 483 38.98 8.31 2.18
C ILE A 483 38.52 7.00 2.77
N ASP A 484 37.94 7.04 3.97
CA ASP A 484 37.49 5.84 4.68
C ASP A 484 36.07 5.40 4.27
N GLY A 485 35.29 6.32 3.71
CA GLY A 485 33.98 5.96 3.21
C GLY A 485 33.35 7.01 2.30
N VAL A 486 32.45 6.52 1.45
CA VAL A 486 31.65 7.35 0.53
C VAL A 486 30.18 6.97 0.66
N ILE A 487 29.34 7.98 0.84
CA ILE A 487 27.88 7.84 0.90
C ILE A 487 27.27 8.64 -0.23
N HIS A 488 26.61 7.97 -1.14
CA HIS A 488 25.90 8.60 -2.25
C HIS A 488 24.42 8.82 -1.87
N ALA A 489 24.08 10.05 -1.48
CA ALA A 489 22.74 10.50 -1.13
C ALA A 489 22.24 11.63 -2.05
N ALA A 490 22.94 11.87 -3.18
CA ALA A 490 22.54 12.91 -4.10
C ALA A 490 21.26 12.57 -4.84
N GLY A 491 20.31 13.48 -4.81
CA GLY A 491 19.01 13.37 -5.50
C GLY A 491 18.50 14.75 -5.89
N GLU A 492 17.52 14.76 -6.75
CA GLU A 492 16.71 15.93 -7.09
C GLU A 492 15.47 15.94 -6.20
N PRO A 493 15.08 17.07 -5.58
CA PRO A 493 13.77 17.19 -4.95
C PRO A 493 12.67 16.84 -5.97
N ASP A 494 11.74 16.00 -5.58
CA ASP A 494 10.70 15.53 -6.48
C ASP A 494 9.33 15.84 -5.86
N GLN A 495 8.52 16.61 -6.56
CA GLN A 495 7.15 16.93 -6.19
C GLN A 495 6.15 15.88 -6.70
N GLY A 496 6.66 14.84 -7.40
CA GLY A 496 5.86 13.83 -8.07
C GLY A 496 5.30 14.30 -9.41
N CYS A 497 5.27 13.38 -10.38
CA CYS A 497 4.66 13.59 -11.69
C CYS A 497 4.02 12.26 -12.12
N MET A 498 2.71 12.29 -12.41
CA MET A 498 2.01 11.11 -12.90
C MET A 498 2.57 10.66 -14.24
N MET A 499 2.58 9.36 -14.52
CA MET A 499 3.11 8.83 -15.78
C MET A 499 2.48 9.47 -17.01
N ARG A 500 1.18 9.78 -16.97
CA ARG A 500 0.47 10.43 -18.08
C ARG A 500 1.04 11.81 -18.44
N ASP A 501 1.63 12.53 -17.46
CA ASP A 501 2.13 13.90 -17.60
C ASP A 501 3.66 13.93 -17.60
N ALA A 502 4.32 12.78 -17.37
CA ALA A 502 5.77 12.69 -17.27
C ALA A 502 6.44 12.79 -18.65
N GLY A 503 7.14 13.89 -18.89
CA GLY A 503 7.97 14.09 -20.06
C GLY A 503 9.41 13.62 -19.83
N ARG A 504 10.19 13.58 -20.93
CA ARG A 504 11.61 13.16 -20.91
C ARG A 504 12.45 14.02 -19.96
N ASP A 505 12.30 15.35 -20.02
CA ASP A 505 13.09 16.28 -19.21
C ASP A 505 12.90 16.07 -17.71
N TYR A 506 11.67 15.79 -17.28
CA TYR A 506 11.40 15.43 -15.89
C TYR A 506 12.13 14.14 -15.50
N CYS A 507 12.03 13.09 -16.32
CA CYS A 507 12.68 11.82 -16.03
C CYS A 507 14.21 11.94 -15.98
N GLU A 508 14.80 12.70 -16.93
CA GLU A 508 16.24 12.95 -16.99
C GLU A 508 16.76 13.67 -15.73
N ARG A 509 16.00 14.61 -15.18
CA ARG A 509 16.37 15.27 -13.90
C ARG A 509 16.44 14.25 -12.75
N GLN A 510 15.55 13.26 -12.72
CA GLN A 510 15.58 12.20 -11.70
C GLN A 510 16.74 11.21 -11.92
N PHE A 511 17.05 10.88 -13.18
CA PHE A 511 18.14 9.96 -13.52
C PHE A 511 19.53 10.59 -13.32
N ALA A 512 19.71 11.87 -13.62
CA ALA A 512 21.01 12.49 -13.63
C ALA A 512 21.84 12.28 -12.36
N PRO A 513 21.40 12.62 -11.13
CA PRO A 513 22.20 12.42 -9.93
C PRO A 513 22.38 10.94 -9.58
N LYS A 514 21.38 10.10 -9.80
CA LYS A 514 21.36 8.71 -9.34
C LYS A 514 22.05 7.76 -10.34
N VAL A 515 21.88 8.00 -11.62
CA VAL A 515 22.47 7.17 -12.69
C VAL A 515 23.84 7.68 -13.10
N ARG A 516 23.88 8.87 -13.72
CA ARG A 516 25.13 9.49 -14.17
C ARG A 516 26.04 9.80 -12.99
N GLY A 517 25.46 10.36 -11.91
CA GLY A 517 26.23 10.72 -10.71
C GLY A 517 26.90 9.52 -10.05
N LEU A 518 26.20 8.39 -9.91
CA LEU A 518 26.78 7.18 -9.32
C LEU A 518 27.93 6.60 -10.17
N ARG A 519 27.80 6.61 -11.52
CA ARG A 519 28.87 6.20 -12.44
C ARG A 519 30.08 7.11 -12.35
N VAL A 520 29.87 8.44 -12.36
CA VAL A 520 30.95 9.40 -12.17
C VAL A 520 31.65 9.18 -10.84
N LEU A 521 30.87 8.95 -9.78
CA LEU A 521 31.42 8.70 -8.44
C LEU A 521 32.27 7.44 -8.41
N ASP A 522 31.79 6.32 -8.96
CA ASP A 522 32.56 5.06 -9.01
C ASP A 522 33.85 5.25 -9.80
N ASP A 523 33.83 5.95 -10.94
CA ASP A 523 34.97 6.20 -11.78
C ASP A 523 36.04 7.05 -11.07
N VAL A 524 35.67 8.16 -10.42
CA VAL A 524 36.64 9.03 -9.71
C VAL A 524 37.21 8.39 -8.44
N LEU A 525 36.53 7.36 -7.90
CA LEU A 525 36.99 6.63 -6.71
C LEU A 525 37.91 5.45 -7.02
N GLN A 526 38.17 5.12 -8.29
CA GLN A 526 39.02 3.97 -8.64
C GLN A 526 40.45 4.09 -8.09
N GLY A 527 40.99 5.32 -8.00
CA GLY A 527 42.34 5.58 -7.51
C GLY A 527 42.52 5.53 -5.98
N CYS A 528 41.45 5.71 -5.20
CA CYS A 528 41.51 5.80 -3.73
C CYS A 528 40.81 4.65 -2.99
N GLN A 529 39.99 3.88 -3.66
CA GLN A 529 39.33 2.65 -3.21
C GLN A 529 38.83 2.67 -1.74
N PRO A 530 37.88 3.55 -1.38
CA PRO A 530 37.37 3.62 -0.01
C PRO A 530 36.76 2.29 0.44
N PRO A 531 37.05 1.82 1.68
CA PRO A 531 36.55 0.53 2.18
C PRO A 531 35.04 0.50 2.40
N LEU A 532 34.40 1.65 2.65
CA LEU A 532 32.95 1.78 2.72
C LEU A 532 32.43 2.57 1.51
N ARG A 533 31.52 1.97 0.75
CA ARG A 533 30.80 2.62 -0.35
C ARG A 533 29.33 2.31 -0.20
N LEU A 534 28.55 3.35 0.09
CA LEU A 534 27.10 3.22 0.37
C LEU A 534 26.29 4.04 -0.60
N VAL A 535 25.23 3.45 -1.13
CA VAL A 535 24.18 4.13 -1.90
C VAL A 535 22.91 4.25 -1.05
N VAL A 536 22.40 5.45 -0.92
CA VAL A 536 21.11 5.73 -0.29
C VAL A 536 20.02 5.49 -1.32
N SER A 537 19.46 4.28 -1.33
CA SER A 537 18.35 3.90 -2.19
C SER A 537 17.00 4.09 -1.47
N SER A 538 15.91 3.60 -2.05
CA SER A 538 14.54 3.79 -1.53
C SER A 538 13.70 2.53 -1.71
N LEU A 539 12.76 2.27 -0.80
CA LEU A 539 11.72 1.26 -0.99
C LEU A 539 10.84 1.52 -2.23
N ALA A 540 10.93 2.70 -2.84
CA ALA A 540 10.28 2.97 -4.13
C ALA A 540 10.75 2.02 -5.25
N SER A 541 12.00 1.52 -5.21
CA SER A 541 12.48 0.49 -6.14
C SER A 541 11.86 -0.88 -5.91
N VAL A 542 11.37 -1.14 -4.69
CA VAL A 542 10.73 -2.40 -4.28
C VAL A 542 9.22 -2.38 -4.49
N LEU A 543 8.56 -1.32 -4.04
CA LEU A 543 7.10 -1.19 -3.97
C LEU A 543 6.50 -0.46 -5.18
N GLY A 544 7.25 0.43 -5.83
CA GLY A 544 6.70 1.47 -6.67
C GLY A 544 5.99 2.56 -5.83
N VAL A 545 5.89 3.76 -6.36
CA VAL A 545 5.16 4.86 -5.74
C VAL A 545 4.46 5.65 -6.83
N SER A 546 3.14 5.86 -6.71
CA SER A 546 2.37 6.67 -7.66
C SER A 546 2.91 8.10 -7.73
N GLY A 547 3.05 8.65 -8.92
CA GLY A 547 3.69 9.94 -9.19
C GLY A 547 5.22 9.91 -9.21
N TYR A 548 5.87 8.76 -8.95
CA TYR A 548 7.32 8.66 -8.81
C TYR A 548 7.95 7.58 -9.70
N CYS A 549 7.45 7.43 -10.93
CA CYS A 549 7.89 6.39 -11.86
C CYS A 549 9.39 6.49 -12.16
N ALA A 550 9.87 7.67 -12.58
CA ALA A 550 11.30 7.90 -12.90
C ALA A 550 12.19 7.79 -11.64
N TYR A 551 11.71 8.23 -10.49
CA TYR A 551 12.40 8.08 -9.21
C TYR A 551 12.56 6.58 -8.87
N SER A 552 11.49 5.77 -8.95
CA SER A 552 11.54 4.32 -8.70
C SER A 552 12.49 3.60 -9.66
N ALA A 553 12.50 4.01 -10.94
CA ALA A 553 13.40 3.48 -11.96
C ALA A 553 14.87 3.81 -11.67
N ALA A 554 15.16 5.05 -11.26
CA ALA A 554 16.52 5.48 -10.90
C ALA A 554 17.06 4.71 -9.69
N HIS A 555 16.22 4.42 -8.70
CA HIS A 555 16.58 3.60 -7.54
C HIS A 555 16.80 2.13 -7.91
N ALA A 556 15.98 1.57 -8.80
CA ALA A 556 16.19 0.22 -9.33
C ALA A 556 17.53 0.11 -10.11
N PHE A 557 17.90 1.16 -10.87
CA PHE A 557 19.23 1.24 -11.48
C PHE A 557 20.34 1.16 -10.43
N MET A 558 20.26 1.99 -9.35
CA MET A 558 21.29 2.02 -8.32
C MET A 558 21.44 0.67 -7.61
N ASP A 559 20.33 -0.01 -7.35
CA ASP A 559 20.34 -1.34 -6.73
C ASP A 559 21.05 -2.36 -7.65
N ALA A 560 20.67 -2.41 -8.92
CA ALA A 560 21.31 -3.29 -9.90
C ALA A 560 22.80 -2.95 -10.14
N PHE A 561 23.17 -1.66 -10.11
CA PHE A 561 24.56 -1.20 -10.20
C PHE A 561 25.42 -1.73 -9.06
N VAL A 562 24.90 -1.67 -7.84
CA VAL A 562 25.59 -2.18 -6.66
C VAL A 562 25.83 -3.70 -6.79
N TRP A 563 24.85 -4.46 -7.22
CA TRP A 563 25.00 -5.89 -7.49
C TRP A 563 26.06 -6.17 -8.57
N GLN A 564 26.05 -5.43 -9.69
CA GLN A 564 27.02 -5.57 -10.76
C GLN A 564 28.46 -5.28 -10.28
N MET A 565 28.65 -4.18 -9.53
CA MET A 565 29.99 -3.80 -9.06
C MET A 565 30.59 -4.81 -8.08
N ASN A 566 29.77 -5.40 -7.22
CA ASN A 566 30.25 -6.42 -6.26
C ASN A 566 30.73 -7.69 -6.94
N ARG A 567 30.24 -8.01 -8.13
CA ARG A 567 30.70 -9.17 -8.92
C ARG A 567 31.98 -8.93 -9.68
N SER A 568 32.27 -7.68 -10.01
CA SER A 568 33.48 -7.35 -10.77
C SER A 568 34.79 -7.50 -9.99
N GLY A 569 34.74 -7.97 -8.73
CA GLY A 569 35.92 -8.13 -7.87
C GLY A 569 36.51 -6.82 -7.34
N ARG A 570 35.84 -5.70 -7.56
CA ARG A 570 36.19 -4.39 -7.01
C ARG A 570 35.73 -4.31 -5.54
N LEU A 571 36.18 -3.29 -4.83
CA LEU A 571 35.71 -3.04 -3.47
C LEU A 571 34.19 -2.92 -3.42
N PRO A 572 33.51 -3.62 -2.49
CA PRO A 572 32.07 -3.78 -2.51
C PRO A 572 31.33 -2.47 -2.23
N TRP A 573 30.34 -2.18 -3.07
CA TRP A 573 29.28 -1.23 -2.79
C TRP A 573 28.18 -1.88 -1.95
N MET A 574 27.47 -1.08 -1.17
CA MET A 574 26.24 -1.47 -0.45
C MET A 574 25.13 -0.51 -0.82
N THR A 575 23.92 -1.00 -0.99
CA THR A 575 22.71 -0.19 -1.16
C THR A 575 21.74 -0.46 -0.03
N VAL A 576 21.12 0.60 0.47
CA VAL A 576 20.06 0.52 1.48
C VAL A 576 18.81 1.17 0.91
N ASN A 577 17.74 0.38 0.75
CA ASN A 577 16.43 0.83 0.30
C ASN A 577 15.63 1.34 1.52
N TRP A 578 15.67 2.64 1.74
CA TRP A 578 15.07 3.28 2.90
C TRP A 578 13.56 3.44 2.79
N ASP A 579 12.86 3.23 3.89
CA ASP A 579 11.50 3.72 4.08
C ASP A 579 11.47 5.24 4.27
N ASN A 580 10.28 5.84 4.31
CA ASN A 580 10.10 7.28 4.44
C ASN A 580 10.62 7.81 5.78
N TRP A 581 11.45 8.86 5.71
CA TRP A 581 11.93 9.61 6.87
C TRP A 581 10.98 10.75 7.22
N SER A 582 10.77 11.01 8.52
CA SER A 582 10.07 12.19 9.02
C SER A 582 11.03 13.37 9.18
N THR A 583 11.51 13.91 8.06
CA THR A 583 12.44 15.04 8.03
C THR A 583 11.84 16.23 7.27
N GLY A 584 12.29 17.45 7.57
CA GLY A 584 11.94 18.67 6.84
C GLY A 584 10.42 18.95 6.80
N THR A 585 9.92 19.34 5.63
CA THR A 585 8.52 19.70 5.39
C THR A 585 7.53 18.53 5.61
N ARG A 586 8.00 17.29 5.57
CA ARG A 586 7.19 16.11 5.87
C ARG A 586 6.89 15.95 7.38
N ALA A 587 7.66 16.58 8.25
CA ALA A 587 7.41 16.60 9.70
C ALA A 587 6.28 17.56 10.09
N THR A 588 5.90 18.51 9.24
CA THR A 588 4.96 19.60 9.52
C THR A 588 3.56 19.40 8.92
N GLY A 589 2.94 18.23 9.15
CA GLY A 589 1.48 18.14 9.11
C GLY A 589 0.77 17.93 7.76
N GLN A 590 1.46 17.59 6.67
CA GLN A 590 0.83 17.28 5.37
C GLN A 590 0.68 15.78 5.07
N VAL A 591 1.02 14.91 6.01
CA VAL A 591 0.96 13.45 5.85
C VAL A 591 -0.28 12.93 6.55
N SER A 592 -1.09 12.09 5.89
CA SER A 592 -2.24 11.45 6.51
C SER A 592 -1.83 10.70 7.78
N GLN A 593 -2.68 10.69 8.80
CA GLN A 593 -2.37 10.14 10.12
C GLN A 593 -1.84 8.69 10.04
N GLY A 594 -2.40 7.86 9.17
CA GLY A 594 -1.95 6.46 8.99
C GLY A 594 -0.55 6.31 8.34
N ILE A 595 -0.09 7.29 7.55
CA ILE A 595 1.27 7.32 6.99
C ILE A 595 2.23 7.93 8.01
N ALA A 596 1.80 8.98 8.75
CA ALA A 596 2.62 9.61 9.77
C ALA A 596 3.09 8.62 10.85
N GLU A 597 2.25 7.67 11.23
CA GLU A 597 2.56 6.61 12.20
C GLU A 597 3.62 5.62 11.71
N THR A 598 3.80 5.48 10.40
CA THR A 598 4.79 4.56 9.81
C THR A 598 6.11 5.24 9.46
N LEU A 599 6.20 6.57 9.53
CA LEU A 599 7.42 7.30 9.23
C LEU A 599 8.55 6.96 10.22
N MET A 600 9.76 6.89 9.68
CA MET A 600 10.98 6.69 10.47
C MET A 600 11.46 8.03 11.01
N THR A 601 11.59 8.16 12.34
CA THR A 601 12.15 9.37 12.94
C THR A 601 13.65 9.49 12.63
N PRO A 602 14.24 10.70 12.66
CA PRO A 602 15.67 10.89 12.47
C PRO A 602 16.54 10.00 13.39
N GLN A 603 16.16 9.85 14.66
CA GLN A 603 16.85 8.99 15.60
C GLN A 603 16.78 7.51 15.20
N GLN A 604 15.60 7.02 14.84
CA GLN A 604 15.41 5.64 14.36
C GLN A 604 16.20 5.39 13.07
N GLY A 605 16.23 6.37 12.16
CA GLY A 605 17.00 6.26 10.93
C GLY A 605 18.51 6.16 11.17
N ARG A 606 19.05 6.94 12.11
CA ARG A 606 20.47 6.83 12.51
C ARG A 606 20.79 5.48 13.14
N GLU A 607 19.91 4.96 13.99
CA GLU A 607 20.07 3.63 14.57
C GLU A 607 19.98 2.53 13.49
N ALA A 608 19.00 2.61 12.59
CA ALA A 608 18.87 1.69 11.47
C ALA A 608 20.09 1.74 10.53
N PHE A 609 20.67 2.93 10.30
CA PHE A 609 21.89 3.08 9.52
C PHE A 609 23.07 2.35 10.14
N SER A 610 23.31 2.55 11.43
CA SER A 610 24.38 1.87 12.17
C SER A 610 24.21 0.35 12.15
N LYS A 611 22.98 -0.14 12.33
CA LYS A 611 22.64 -1.57 12.26
C LYS A 611 22.82 -2.14 10.85
N ALA A 612 22.35 -1.45 9.81
CA ALA A 612 22.48 -1.89 8.42
C ALA A 612 23.93 -2.15 8.02
N LEU A 613 24.86 -1.29 8.48
CA LEU A 613 26.30 -1.45 8.21
C LEU A 613 26.94 -2.64 8.92
N CYS A 614 26.32 -3.13 9.99
CA CYS A 614 26.80 -4.27 10.77
C CYS A 614 26.20 -5.61 10.34
N LEU A 615 25.16 -5.64 9.49
CA LEU A 615 24.47 -6.87 9.15
C LEU A 615 25.30 -7.83 8.28
N GLY A 616 26.17 -7.35 7.40
CA GLY A 616 27.06 -8.20 6.57
C GLY A 616 26.35 -9.19 5.64
N ILE A 617 25.07 -8.98 5.34
CA ILE A 617 24.14 -9.92 4.67
C ILE A 617 24.07 -9.80 3.15
N GLY A 618 24.96 -9.05 2.55
CA GLY A 618 25.00 -8.89 1.10
C GLY A 618 25.00 -7.42 0.67
N PRO A 619 24.97 -7.15 -0.63
CA PRO A 619 25.12 -5.81 -1.16
C PRO A 619 23.85 -4.95 -1.05
N GLN A 620 22.69 -5.54 -0.79
CA GLN A 620 21.42 -4.82 -0.73
C GLN A 620 20.63 -5.17 0.52
N VAL A 621 20.16 -4.14 1.23
CA VAL A 621 19.31 -4.27 2.42
C VAL A 621 18.10 -3.34 2.24
N ALA A 622 16.91 -3.88 2.41
CA ALA A 622 15.67 -3.08 2.46
C ALA A 622 15.29 -2.80 3.92
N VAL A 623 14.97 -1.55 4.23
CA VAL A 623 14.54 -1.10 5.56
C VAL A 623 13.09 -0.70 5.48
N SER A 624 12.21 -1.45 6.12
CA SER A 624 10.76 -1.18 6.18
C SER A 624 10.31 -1.12 7.63
N THR A 625 9.68 -0.03 8.01
CA THR A 625 9.15 0.19 9.37
C THR A 625 7.95 -0.69 9.69
N VAL A 626 7.34 -1.29 8.67
CA VAL A 626 6.22 -2.23 8.76
C VAL A 626 6.59 -3.54 8.07
N ASP A 627 5.82 -4.61 8.28
CA ASP A 627 6.06 -5.87 7.58
C ASP A 627 6.07 -5.65 6.05
N LEU A 628 7.25 -5.87 5.42
CA LEU A 628 7.46 -5.60 4.01
C LEU A 628 6.66 -6.54 3.11
N ASN A 629 6.55 -7.82 3.49
CA ASN A 629 5.82 -8.80 2.68
C ASN A 629 4.31 -8.54 2.72
N ALA A 630 3.76 -8.22 3.88
CA ALA A 630 2.37 -7.78 4.02
C ALA A 630 2.10 -6.49 3.22
N ARG A 631 3.07 -5.55 3.21
CA ARG A 631 3.00 -4.32 2.41
C ARG A 631 3.00 -4.60 0.90
N ILE A 632 3.85 -5.51 0.42
CA ILE A 632 3.89 -5.95 -0.98
C ILE A 632 2.56 -6.61 -1.36
N GLN A 633 2.03 -7.53 -0.55
CA GLN A 633 0.74 -8.18 -0.80
C GLN A 633 -0.41 -7.16 -0.86
N LYS A 634 -0.48 -6.22 0.08
CA LYS A 634 -1.49 -5.15 0.06
C LYS A 634 -1.42 -4.30 -1.21
N TRP A 635 -0.21 -4.05 -1.72
CA TRP A 635 0.01 -3.33 -2.98
C TRP A 635 -0.45 -4.13 -4.20
N GLN A 636 -0.21 -5.44 -4.21
CA GLN A 636 -0.59 -6.35 -5.29
C GLN A 636 -2.11 -6.58 -5.36
N HIS A 637 -2.78 -6.78 -4.22
CA HIS A 637 -4.23 -7.03 -4.17
C HIS A 637 -5.09 -5.79 -4.45
N ARG A 638 -4.54 -4.59 -4.37
CA ARG A 638 -5.25 -3.37 -4.83
C ARG A 638 -5.56 -3.39 -6.32
N SER A 639 -4.74 -4.05 -7.14
CA SER A 639 -4.97 -4.20 -8.58
C SER A 639 -6.03 -5.27 -8.93
N ASP A 640 -6.23 -6.29 -8.08
CA ASP A 640 -7.14 -7.40 -8.36
C ASP A 640 -8.58 -7.16 -7.88
N SER A 641 -8.77 -6.35 -6.85
CA SER A 641 -10.10 -6.09 -6.27
C SER A 641 -10.95 -5.10 -7.10
N ASP A 642 -10.34 -4.25 -7.90
CA ASP A 642 -11.07 -3.24 -8.71
C ASP A 642 -11.43 -3.71 -10.12
N SER A 643 -10.73 -4.68 -10.70
CA SER A 643 -10.93 -5.10 -12.10
C SER A 643 -11.95 -6.25 -12.31
N GLY A 644 -12.38 -6.92 -11.25
CA GLY A 644 -13.19 -8.14 -11.35
C GLY A 644 -14.72 -7.99 -11.33
N ARG A 645 -15.30 -6.78 -11.17
CA ARG A 645 -16.74 -6.66 -10.91
C ARG A 645 -17.43 -5.43 -11.53
N MET A 646 -17.34 -5.28 -12.82
CA MET A 646 -18.23 -4.38 -13.57
C MET A 646 -19.37 -5.14 -14.28
N GLY A 647 -20.07 -6.06 -13.62
CA GLY A 647 -21.12 -6.83 -14.27
C GLY A 647 -22.15 -7.51 -13.38
N ALA A 648 -22.00 -7.49 -12.08
CA ALA A 648 -23.03 -8.00 -11.17
C ALA A 648 -23.27 -7.00 -10.05
N ALA A 649 -24.52 -6.65 -9.79
CA ALA A 649 -24.90 -5.82 -8.66
C ALA A 649 -24.28 -6.40 -7.37
N ARG A 650 -23.23 -5.72 -6.84
CA ARG A 650 -22.63 -6.07 -5.54
C ARG A 650 -23.71 -6.00 -4.47
N PRO A 651 -23.79 -6.96 -3.54
CA PRO A 651 -24.33 -6.63 -2.25
C PRO A 651 -23.42 -5.54 -1.66
N MET A 652 -23.99 -4.38 -1.36
CA MET A 652 -23.28 -3.24 -0.76
C MET A 652 -22.46 -3.73 0.43
N PRO A 653 -21.13 -3.44 0.51
CA PRO A 653 -20.40 -3.70 1.73
C PRO A 653 -21.11 -2.94 2.86
N SER A 654 -21.22 -3.55 4.02
CA SER A 654 -21.80 -2.89 5.19
C SER A 654 -20.98 -1.62 5.47
N ARG A 655 -21.55 -0.47 5.09
CA ARG A 655 -20.91 0.81 5.36
C ARG A 655 -20.84 0.98 6.88
N HIS A 656 -19.72 1.48 7.36
CA HIS A 656 -19.57 1.80 8.78
C HIS A 656 -20.35 3.08 9.12
N ARG A 657 -20.84 3.16 10.36
CA ARG A 657 -21.45 4.38 10.84
C ARG A 657 -20.41 5.51 10.86
N ARG A 658 -20.86 6.73 10.61
CA ARG A 658 -20.05 7.96 10.73
C ARG A 658 -19.29 7.94 12.07
N PRO A 659 -17.96 8.12 12.07
CA PRO A 659 -17.18 8.19 13.31
C PRO A 659 -17.62 9.40 14.18
N TYR A 660 -17.28 9.37 15.46
CA TYR A 660 -17.52 10.52 16.34
C TYR A 660 -16.60 11.68 15.93
N LEU A 661 -17.21 12.70 15.32
CA LEU A 661 -16.53 13.92 14.90
C LEU A 661 -17.09 15.11 15.72
N ASN A 662 -16.26 16.13 15.93
CA ASN A 662 -16.69 17.37 16.59
C ASN A 662 -17.67 18.20 15.72
N THR A 663 -17.77 17.90 14.44
CA THR A 663 -18.67 18.55 13.48
C THR A 663 -20.07 17.92 13.53
N LYS A 664 -21.12 18.76 13.57
CA LYS A 664 -22.50 18.29 13.45
C LYS A 664 -22.74 17.78 12.01
N TYR A 665 -23.47 16.68 11.89
CA TYR A 665 -23.90 16.20 10.58
C TYR A 665 -24.82 17.21 9.90
N VAL A 666 -24.47 17.61 8.68
CA VAL A 666 -25.27 18.45 7.79
C VAL A 666 -25.38 17.76 6.44
N MET A 667 -26.61 17.50 6.01
CA MET A 667 -26.85 16.79 4.73
C MET A 667 -26.57 17.70 3.52
N PRO A 668 -26.21 17.13 2.36
CA PRO A 668 -25.96 17.88 1.14
C PRO A 668 -27.27 18.48 0.60
N THR A 669 -27.22 19.75 0.23
CA THR A 669 -28.36 20.50 -0.34
C THR A 669 -28.23 20.70 -1.86
N GLU A 670 -27.00 20.85 -2.36
CA GLU A 670 -26.68 21.10 -3.75
C GLU A 670 -26.29 19.81 -4.51
N ASN A 671 -26.49 19.80 -5.82
CA ASN A 671 -26.18 18.63 -6.66
C ASN A 671 -24.68 18.26 -6.61
N ARG A 672 -23.77 19.26 -6.63
CA ARG A 672 -22.31 19.02 -6.53
C ARG A 672 -21.93 18.41 -5.17
N GLN A 673 -22.56 18.86 -4.10
CA GLN A 673 -22.34 18.29 -2.76
C GLN A 673 -22.81 16.85 -2.68
N ARG A 674 -23.96 16.50 -3.30
CA ARG A 674 -24.49 15.13 -3.34
C ARG A 674 -23.55 14.19 -4.08
N ILE A 675 -23.08 14.59 -5.25
CA ILE A 675 -22.11 13.82 -6.03
C ILE A 675 -20.84 13.55 -5.21
N LEU A 676 -20.31 14.57 -4.51
CA LEU A 676 -19.09 14.41 -3.73
C LEU A 676 -19.34 13.58 -2.46
N VAL A 677 -20.52 13.70 -1.82
CA VAL A 677 -20.91 12.86 -0.68
C VAL A 677 -20.97 11.40 -1.10
N ASP A 678 -21.63 11.09 -2.22
CA ASP A 678 -21.75 9.72 -2.73
C ASP A 678 -20.37 9.12 -3.03
N ILE A 679 -19.48 9.89 -3.65
CA ILE A 679 -18.10 9.48 -3.96
C ILE A 679 -17.31 9.21 -2.67
N TRP A 680 -17.41 10.09 -1.67
CA TRP A 680 -16.71 9.92 -0.40
C TRP A 680 -17.25 8.73 0.40
N GLN A 681 -18.56 8.55 0.45
CA GLN A 681 -19.22 7.43 1.12
C GLN A 681 -18.76 6.09 0.51
N ASP A 682 -18.68 6.02 -0.81
CA ASP A 682 -18.24 4.82 -1.53
C ASP A 682 -16.75 4.51 -1.31
N LEU A 683 -15.91 5.54 -1.32
CA LEU A 683 -14.46 5.36 -1.20
C LEU A 683 -14.00 5.14 0.24
N LEU A 684 -14.66 5.79 1.20
CA LEU A 684 -14.31 5.71 2.62
C LEU A 684 -15.11 4.61 3.36
N GLY A 685 -16.15 4.03 2.73
CA GLY A 685 -16.98 2.99 3.33
C GLY A 685 -17.81 3.48 4.52
N ILE A 686 -18.28 4.74 4.51
CA ILE A 686 -19.03 5.37 5.60
C ILE A 686 -20.46 5.62 5.17
N ASP A 687 -21.46 5.26 6.02
CA ASP A 687 -22.89 5.38 5.70
C ASP A 687 -23.39 6.81 5.58
N GLN A 688 -22.87 7.71 6.39
CA GLN A 688 -23.31 9.11 6.45
C GLN A 688 -22.10 10.03 6.55
N ILE A 689 -21.92 10.89 5.55
CA ILE A 689 -20.89 11.93 5.55
C ILE A 689 -21.59 13.29 5.45
N GLY A 690 -21.29 14.17 6.39
CA GLY A 690 -21.77 15.56 6.40
C GLY A 690 -20.90 16.46 5.50
N ILE A 691 -21.52 17.52 4.95
CA ILE A 691 -20.80 18.44 4.05
C ILE A 691 -19.65 19.22 4.70
N TYR A 692 -19.62 19.28 6.04
CA TYR A 692 -18.55 19.92 6.83
C TYR A 692 -17.60 18.91 7.48
N ASP A 693 -17.74 17.61 7.17
CA ASP A 693 -16.81 16.60 7.67
C ASP A 693 -15.48 16.72 6.96
N ASN A 694 -14.39 16.63 7.71
CA ASN A 694 -13.04 16.72 7.16
C ASN A 694 -12.64 15.40 6.54
N PHE A 695 -12.21 15.43 5.27
CA PHE A 695 -11.79 14.28 4.48
C PHE A 695 -10.75 13.40 5.19
N PHE A 696 -9.76 14.03 5.81
CA PHE A 696 -8.67 13.33 6.48
C PHE A 696 -9.09 12.75 7.84
N GLU A 697 -9.99 13.40 8.57
CA GLU A 697 -10.56 12.87 9.82
C GLU A 697 -11.47 11.67 9.57
N LEU A 698 -12.08 11.58 8.39
CA LEU A 698 -12.85 10.42 7.94
C LEU A 698 -11.98 9.24 7.48
N GLY A 699 -10.65 9.37 7.48
CA GLY A 699 -9.72 8.34 7.04
C GLY A 699 -9.30 8.45 5.58
N GLY A 700 -9.60 9.55 4.91
CA GLY A 700 -9.10 9.85 3.57
C GLY A 700 -7.59 10.09 3.58
N ASP A 701 -6.92 9.60 2.57
CA ASP A 701 -5.49 9.80 2.32
C ASP A 701 -5.24 10.34 0.90
N SER A 702 -3.99 10.60 0.56
CA SER A 702 -3.64 11.13 -0.76
C SER A 702 -4.03 10.20 -1.91
N VAL A 703 -4.09 8.89 -1.66
CA VAL A 703 -4.46 7.88 -2.67
C VAL A 703 -5.97 7.88 -2.88
N VAL A 704 -6.74 7.88 -1.79
CA VAL A 704 -8.20 8.03 -1.84
C VAL A 704 -8.57 9.41 -2.44
N GLY A 705 -7.80 10.45 -2.13
CA GLY A 705 -7.97 11.78 -2.71
C GLY A 705 -7.86 11.81 -4.24
N ILE A 706 -6.90 11.08 -4.81
CA ILE A 706 -6.77 10.94 -6.26
C ILE A 706 -7.97 10.20 -6.86
N GLN A 707 -8.47 9.17 -6.16
CA GLN A 707 -9.67 8.45 -6.60
C GLN A 707 -10.93 9.33 -6.54
N VAL A 708 -11.05 10.20 -5.53
CA VAL A 708 -12.12 11.22 -5.44
C VAL A 708 -12.09 12.11 -6.68
N ILE A 709 -10.93 12.63 -7.08
CA ILE A 709 -10.77 13.50 -8.24
C ILE A 709 -11.12 12.76 -9.54
N GLY A 710 -10.67 11.51 -9.69
CA GLY A 710 -11.00 10.67 -10.84
C GLY A 710 -12.51 10.42 -10.97
N ARG A 711 -13.19 10.03 -9.89
CA ARG A 711 -14.63 9.80 -9.87
C ARG A 711 -15.45 11.08 -10.02
N ALA A 712 -14.99 12.18 -9.40
CA ALA A 712 -15.63 13.49 -9.58
C ALA A 712 -15.61 13.91 -11.05
N ARG A 713 -14.49 13.68 -11.76
CA ARG A 713 -14.39 13.97 -13.20
C ARG A 713 -15.32 13.09 -14.04
N GLN A 714 -15.45 11.80 -13.72
CA GLN A 714 -16.44 10.90 -14.38
C GLN A 714 -17.88 11.35 -14.14
N ALA A 715 -18.15 11.92 -12.95
CA ALA A 715 -19.44 12.50 -12.61
C ALA A 715 -19.65 13.94 -13.13
N GLY A 716 -18.76 14.44 -14.01
CA GLY A 716 -18.87 15.76 -14.63
C GLY A 716 -18.33 16.93 -13.80
N LEU A 717 -17.59 16.68 -12.72
CA LEU A 717 -16.95 17.71 -11.88
C LEU A 717 -15.44 17.73 -12.10
N LYS A 718 -14.89 18.89 -12.48
CA LYS A 718 -13.45 19.08 -12.64
C LYS A 718 -12.85 19.61 -11.33
N LEU A 719 -11.98 18.82 -10.73
CA LEU A 719 -11.22 19.16 -9.53
C LEU A 719 -9.71 19.04 -9.81
N LYS A 720 -8.94 19.98 -9.28
CA LYS A 720 -7.47 19.91 -9.30
C LYS A 720 -6.98 19.21 -8.00
N PRO A 721 -5.89 18.44 -8.04
CA PRO A 721 -5.33 17.78 -6.85
C PRO A 721 -5.10 18.76 -5.68
N ARG A 722 -4.57 19.94 -5.95
CA ARG A 722 -4.33 20.99 -4.96
C ARG A 722 -5.62 21.41 -4.24
N GLN A 723 -6.74 21.50 -4.96
CA GLN A 723 -8.03 21.92 -4.38
C GLN A 723 -8.55 20.93 -3.32
N LEU A 724 -8.32 19.62 -3.47
CA LEU A 724 -8.72 18.63 -2.47
C LEU A 724 -7.92 18.76 -1.16
N PHE A 725 -6.65 19.18 -1.24
CA PHE A 725 -5.81 19.37 -0.05
C PHE A 725 -6.06 20.71 0.64
N GLU A 726 -6.44 21.74 -0.11
CA GLU A 726 -6.81 23.06 0.40
C GLU A 726 -8.24 23.07 0.93
N SER A 727 -9.18 22.43 0.24
CA SER A 727 -10.61 22.36 0.57
C SER A 727 -10.91 21.01 1.24
N ARG A 728 -10.82 20.97 2.55
CA ARG A 728 -10.84 19.73 3.34
C ARG A 728 -12.25 19.17 3.57
N THR A 729 -13.27 19.92 3.21
CA THR A 729 -14.68 19.56 3.41
C THR A 729 -15.42 19.52 2.06
N ILE A 730 -16.50 18.76 2.01
CA ILE A 730 -17.34 18.68 0.80
C ILE A 730 -17.93 20.04 0.44
N ALA A 731 -18.29 20.86 1.42
CA ALA A 731 -18.83 22.21 1.18
C ALA A 731 -17.81 23.10 0.46
N GLU A 732 -16.56 23.11 0.93
CA GLU A 732 -15.47 23.87 0.32
C GLU A 732 -15.13 23.33 -1.07
N LEU A 733 -15.04 21.99 -1.19
CA LEU A 733 -14.70 21.33 -2.44
C LEU A 733 -15.75 21.55 -3.53
N ALA A 734 -17.05 21.50 -3.17
CA ALA A 734 -18.15 21.78 -4.08
C ALA A 734 -18.16 23.24 -4.58
N ALA A 735 -17.70 24.18 -3.76
CA ALA A 735 -17.61 25.60 -4.11
C ALA A 735 -16.53 25.86 -5.19
N VAL A 736 -15.42 25.11 -5.15
CA VAL A 736 -14.29 25.27 -6.11
C VAL A 736 -14.35 24.32 -7.30
N ALA A 737 -15.29 23.36 -7.31
CA ALA A 737 -15.46 22.40 -8.41
C ALA A 737 -16.06 23.08 -9.65
N GLU A 738 -15.44 22.87 -10.81
CA GLU A 738 -15.93 23.33 -12.12
C GLU A 738 -16.71 22.23 -12.83
N ASN A 739 -17.76 22.56 -13.60
CA ASN A 739 -18.45 21.58 -14.42
C ASN A 739 -17.61 21.27 -15.68
N VAL A 740 -17.48 20.01 -16.04
CA VAL A 740 -16.90 19.60 -17.32
C VAL A 740 -17.86 20.05 -18.43
N LYS A 741 -17.41 20.88 -19.38
CA LYS A 741 -18.20 21.27 -20.54
C LYS A 741 -18.38 20.04 -21.45
N THR A 742 -19.62 19.66 -21.73
CA THR A 742 -19.93 18.57 -22.67
C THR A 742 -19.61 19.01 -24.12
N GLN A 743 -19.17 18.08 -24.96
CA GLN A 743 -18.83 18.32 -26.37
C GLN A 743 -19.99 18.97 -27.13
N GLU A 744 -21.25 18.64 -26.80
CA GLU A 744 -22.46 19.29 -27.35
C GLU A 744 -22.54 20.80 -27.09
N GLN A 745 -22.05 21.29 -25.94
CA GLN A 745 -22.05 22.73 -25.63
C GLN A 745 -20.90 23.48 -26.35
N ILE A 746 -19.86 22.75 -26.78
CA ILE A 746 -18.76 23.32 -27.59
C ILE A 746 -19.24 23.43 -29.05
N ASP A 747 -19.96 22.42 -29.53
CA ASP A 747 -20.49 22.38 -30.89
C ASP A 747 -21.66 23.38 -31.12
N GLU A 748 -22.51 23.63 -30.11
CA GLU A 748 -23.55 24.70 -30.16
C GLU A 748 -22.97 26.12 -30.21
N ARG A 749 -21.79 26.38 -29.59
CA ARG A 749 -21.12 27.66 -29.66
C ARG A 749 -20.40 27.86 -31.01
N ALA A 750 -19.87 26.80 -31.59
CA ALA A 750 -19.30 26.82 -32.94
C ALA A 750 -20.38 27.06 -34.02
N ALA A 751 -21.60 26.64 -33.77
CA ALA A 751 -22.77 26.86 -34.67
C ALA A 751 -23.36 28.28 -34.56
N ASN A 752 -23.11 29.02 -33.47
CA ASN A 752 -23.68 30.35 -33.22
C ASN A 752 -22.73 31.53 -33.52
N GLY A 753 -21.68 31.35 -34.31
CA GLY A 753 -21.02 32.45 -35.04
C GLY A 753 -20.18 33.43 -34.20
N ASP A 754 -19.70 33.06 -33.03
CA ASP A 754 -18.69 33.84 -32.28
C ASP A 754 -17.26 33.48 -32.75
N SER A 755 -16.54 34.48 -33.16
CA SER A 755 -15.29 34.46 -33.96
C SER A 755 -14.25 33.44 -33.45
N VAL A 756 -13.79 32.59 -34.38
CA VAL A 756 -12.77 31.54 -34.26
C VAL A 756 -11.40 32.06 -33.71
N ASP A 757 -11.15 33.34 -33.75
CA ASP A 757 -9.87 33.97 -33.28
C ASP A 757 -9.79 34.10 -31.76
N ARG A 758 -10.90 34.26 -31.02
CA ARG A 758 -10.89 34.25 -29.54
C ARG A 758 -10.76 32.84 -28.93
N ALA A 759 -11.25 31.81 -29.63
CA ALA A 759 -11.09 30.41 -29.18
C ALA A 759 -9.68 29.87 -29.37
N ARG A 760 -8.88 30.45 -30.26
CA ARG A 760 -7.46 30.12 -30.44
C ARG A 760 -6.56 30.82 -29.40
N GLU A 761 -6.91 32.04 -28.98
CA GLU A 761 -6.22 32.73 -27.89
C GLU A 761 -6.48 32.06 -26.54
N ASP A 762 -7.70 31.57 -26.25
CA ASP A 762 -8.02 30.84 -25.01
C ASP A 762 -7.34 29.45 -24.95
N ILE A 763 -7.08 28.81 -26.10
CA ILE A 763 -6.34 27.52 -26.16
C ILE A 763 -4.83 27.76 -26.05
N SER A 764 -4.31 28.85 -26.56
CA SER A 764 -2.89 29.21 -26.44
C SER A 764 -2.55 29.75 -25.04
N GLN A 765 -3.49 30.41 -24.33
CA GLN A 765 -3.30 30.86 -22.95
C GLN A 765 -3.47 29.70 -21.94
N SER A 766 -4.24 28.64 -22.26
CA SER A 766 -4.34 27.46 -21.38
C SER A 766 -3.17 26.48 -21.52
N SER A 767 -2.31 26.63 -22.52
CA SER A 767 -1.10 25.81 -22.72
C SER A 767 0.19 26.52 -22.33
N THR A 768 0.15 27.83 -22.03
CA THR A 768 1.32 28.63 -21.62
C THR A 768 1.36 28.97 -20.13
N ASP A 769 0.30 28.69 -19.36
CA ASP A 769 0.24 28.97 -17.91
C ASP A 769 0.87 27.87 -17.02
N VAL A 770 1.82 27.09 -17.51
CA VAL A 770 2.56 26.09 -16.70
C VAL A 770 4.07 26.35 -16.69
N SER A 771 4.57 27.37 -17.34
CA SER A 771 6.02 27.58 -17.45
C SER A 771 6.61 28.89 -16.88
N ASP A 772 5.83 29.78 -16.30
CA ASP A 772 6.39 31.01 -15.71
C ASP A 772 5.73 31.37 -14.37
N ALA A 773 6.16 30.68 -13.31
CA ALA A 773 6.14 31.15 -11.94
C ALA A 773 7.52 30.89 -11.32
N ASP A 774 8.54 31.48 -11.90
CA ASP A 774 9.78 31.78 -11.17
C ASP A 774 9.45 32.91 -10.18
N LEU A 775 8.90 32.54 -9.02
CA LEU A 775 8.91 33.39 -7.85
C LEU A 775 10.36 33.53 -7.41
N SER A 776 10.85 34.74 -7.35
CA SER A 776 12.16 35.04 -6.78
C SER A 776 12.23 34.55 -5.33
N GLU A 777 13.43 34.21 -4.85
CA GLU A 777 13.61 33.73 -3.45
C GLU A 777 13.05 34.76 -2.43
N ASP A 778 13.03 36.03 -2.75
CA ASP A 778 12.47 37.13 -1.93
C ASP A 778 10.93 37.10 -1.88
N GLU A 779 10.25 36.70 -2.95
CA GLU A 779 8.79 36.55 -3.02
C GLU A 779 8.31 35.29 -2.30
N LEU A 780 9.14 34.23 -2.27
CA LEU A 780 8.88 33.00 -1.52
C LEU A 780 9.02 33.26 0.00
N ASP A 781 10.00 34.05 0.41
CA ASP A 781 10.21 34.43 1.82
C ASP A 781 9.11 35.37 2.34
N ASP A 782 8.58 36.30 1.52
CA ASP A 782 7.44 37.18 1.88
C ASP A 782 6.13 36.34 2.00
N LEU A 783 5.96 35.35 1.15
CA LEU A 783 4.81 34.42 1.23
C LEU A 783 4.90 33.50 2.46
N MET A 784 6.11 33.05 2.82
CA MET A 784 6.35 32.24 4.01
C MET A 784 6.22 33.03 5.30
N GLY A 785 6.60 34.31 5.31
CA GLY A 785 6.41 35.25 6.44
C GLY A 785 4.91 35.51 6.73
N ARG A 786 4.07 35.57 5.71
CA ARG A 786 2.62 35.73 5.85
C ARG A 786 1.90 34.47 6.32
N ILE A 787 2.47 33.31 6.10
CA ILE A 787 1.90 32.01 6.55
C ILE A 787 2.29 31.70 8.00
N SER A 788 3.40 32.22 8.51
CA SER A 788 3.89 31.99 9.87
C SER A 788 3.31 32.91 10.94
N GLY A 789 2.51 33.94 10.60
CA GLY A 789 1.72 34.72 11.56
C GLY A 789 2.54 35.53 12.57
N GLU A 790 3.72 36.02 12.22
CA GLU A 790 4.41 37.01 13.05
C GLU A 790 4.20 38.43 12.49
N PRO A 791 3.94 39.45 13.39
CA PRO A 791 3.49 40.80 13.01
C PRO A 791 4.53 41.65 12.30
#